data_d29555608c2891ae1210f99ade7fffb5
#
_entry.id   d29555608c2891ae1210f99ade7fffb5
#
_cell.length_a   1.000
_cell.length_b   1.000
_cell.length_c   1.000
_cell.angle_alpha   90.00
_cell.angle_beta   90.00
_cell.angle_gamma   90.00
#
_symmetry.space_group_name_H-M   'P 1'
#
loop_
_entity.id
_entity.type
_entity.pdbx_description
1 polymer ?
#
loop_
_entity_poly.entity_id
_entity_poly.type
_entity_poly.pdbx_seq_one_letter_code
_entity_poly.pdbx_strand_id
1 'polypeptide(L)'
;MNKILSRLFVLLIFVLTGCEQKGCAAEVEYEFLTPQVLVIKNPKPYMHTSHNVVKQGLWQKENALFRDKNGNILRKADVTTFAYFIFEKPLKDGETVSIAGTAAKYDSAVPSNIFKLNQVGNGVNQKQKYAYMGAWLGNLGALPLKHLAGKEFEIRRSSDGKTVCKGILKMRREDSMYQGNIPFTGEEVLELDYSNFNTPGKYYFYVENIGRSMEFVIDSSALNEAFYIHARGLYHKRCGIAKTQPFTAWESPACHQTVQLGRVPGNADHYRKGKTEKDFGFFDIKDNRIEVKHFDLIKDNPPYQQKIITAPGGWHDAADYDRRPYHLRIVSDLAAVYLMKPENFIDGQLNIPESGNGIPDILDEAAWGVKHLLAVQQDNGGVGTWFETTGHPGQGEGLPDNEKRSYYVSAPSRNGTMEYAAAVSTLALAMKKAGAKSEAEKYLASAVKAWNFAIDPGNRAVSWLRYKNKMISYREEPFLYGENLLKAGVNLFLLTGERKYLEPVLEDQKRIQESFSKDFWRWSPLTWMVLELYPVTEFAQLRNEYRKVILRDAEKMLENQENTYPYRTLWHAHNAGWVHAMAWGNYHPLRRAVTLIAAHKLTGEEKYLTGAYLANDFHNGANPLGRSMTSGLGKIYPAVFLDLVSYADNIGEFVPGITPYGNTFGIDRNAVKMVYNNNADKLPIFRRYVNLEFLSVPSSEYSVWETIAPAAVTTGYLLEKPTLPSTELKNRKPAGEFRKLPGYRALP
;
A
#
# COMPACT_ATOMS: atom_id res chain seq x y z
N MET A 1 -39.15 30.59 -27.04
CA MET A 1 -38.40 29.46 -27.61
C MET A 1 -37.42 28.80 -26.62
N ASN A 2 -36.85 29.53 -25.67
CA ASN A 2 -35.87 28.96 -24.72
C ASN A 2 -36.40 28.11 -23.53
N LYS A 3 -37.70 28.13 -23.26
CA LYS A 3 -38.32 27.30 -22.19
C LYS A 3 -38.79 25.92 -22.65
N ILE A 4 -38.83 25.67 -23.95
CA ILE A 4 -39.27 24.38 -24.53
C ILE A 4 -38.05 23.45 -24.76
N LEU A 5 -36.87 24.00 -25.03
CA LEU A 5 -35.64 23.22 -25.20
C LEU A 5 -35.11 22.63 -23.87
N SER A 6 -35.35 23.30 -22.73
CA SER A 6 -34.94 22.74 -21.42
C SER A 6 -35.79 21.55 -20.96
N ARG A 7 -37.03 21.44 -21.46
CA ARG A 7 -37.92 20.30 -21.14
C ARG A 7 -37.67 19.06 -22.00
N LEU A 8 -37.15 19.20 -23.22
CA LEU A 8 -36.85 18.06 -24.10
C LEU A 8 -35.51 17.36 -23.76
N PHE A 9 -34.54 18.06 -23.21
CA PHE A 9 -33.26 17.46 -22.86
C PHE A 9 -33.31 16.58 -21.61
N VAL A 10 -34.29 16.81 -20.73
CA VAL A 10 -34.51 15.99 -19.52
C VAL A 10 -35.18 14.64 -19.84
N LEU A 11 -35.94 14.56 -20.95
CA LEU A 11 -36.71 13.34 -21.28
C LEU A 11 -35.87 12.25 -21.95
N LEU A 12 -34.72 12.59 -22.53
CA LEU A 12 -33.93 11.61 -23.33
C LEU A 12 -32.95 10.78 -22.50
N ILE A 13 -32.68 11.14 -21.22
CA ILE A 13 -31.73 10.42 -20.36
C ILE A 13 -32.37 9.26 -19.59
N PHE A 14 -33.71 9.19 -19.50
CA PHE A 14 -34.41 8.22 -18.65
C PHE A 14 -35.04 7.01 -19.40
N VAL A 15 -34.88 6.87 -20.70
CA VAL A 15 -35.54 5.78 -21.49
C VAL A 15 -34.73 4.45 -21.43
N LEU A 16 -33.56 4.37 -20.81
CA LEU A 16 -32.75 3.15 -20.86
C LEU A 16 -32.68 2.32 -19.56
N THR A 17 -33.47 2.61 -18.53
CA THR A 17 -33.45 1.79 -17.31
C THR A 17 -34.85 1.30 -16.91
N GLY A 18 -35.49 0.55 -17.77
CA GLY A 18 -36.63 -0.28 -17.39
C GLY A 18 -36.14 -1.61 -16.83
N CYS A 19 -36.01 -1.75 -15.53
CA CYS A 19 -36.04 -3.04 -14.86
C CYS A 19 -36.51 -2.85 -13.42
N GLU A 20 -37.79 -3.03 -13.18
CA GLU A 20 -38.34 -3.19 -11.84
C GLU A 20 -37.85 -4.51 -11.26
N GLN A 21 -37.07 -4.46 -10.19
CA GLN A 21 -36.93 -5.54 -9.23
C GLN A 21 -37.34 -5.05 -7.84
N LYS A 22 -38.38 -5.69 -7.31
CA LYS A 22 -38.80 -5.58 -5.89
C LYS A 22 -37.65 -6.10 -5.01
N GLY A 23 -37.02 -5.21 -4.25
CA GLY A 23 -36.04 -5.58 -3.23
C GLY A 23 -35.36 -4.36 -2.65
N CYS A 24 -35.65 -3.99 -1.42
CA CYS A 24 -35.03 -2.96 -0.57
C CYS A 24 -34.64 -1.66 -1.32
N ALA A 25 -35.45 -0.63 -1.17
CA ALA A 25 -35.08 0.71 -1.58
C ALA A 25 -33.78 1.11 -0.87
N ALA A 26 -32.69 1.22 -1.63
CA ALA A 26 -31.44 1.80 -1.11
C ALA A 26 -31.77 3.20 -0.58
N GLU A 27 -31.34 3.49 0.64
CA GLU A 27 -31.49 4.83 1.23
C GLU A 27 -30.88 5.85 0.29
N VAL A 28 -31.65 6.91 -0.02
CA VAL A 28 -31.15 8.00 -0.87
C VAL A 28 -30.24 8.85 0.00
N GLU A 29 -28.93 8.73 -0.25
CA GLU A 29 -27.94 9.55 0.41
C GLU A 29 -27.73 10.86 -0.35
N TYR A 30 -27.57 11.95 0.36
CA TYR A 30 -27.24 13.24 -0.23
C TYR A 30 -26.12 13.93 0.54
N GLU A 31 -25.42 14.81 -0.15
CA GLU A 31 -24.35 15.64 0.40
C GLU A 31 -24.36 17.02 -0.25
N PHE A 32 -24.16 18.06 0.54
CA PHE A 32 -23.84 19.37 0.02
C PHE A 32 -22.32 19.57 -0.02
N LEU A 33 -21.78 19.71 -1.24
CA LEU A 33 -20.38 20.10 -1.42
C LEU A 33 -20.18 21.57 -1.06
N THR A 34 -21.15 22.41 -1.41
CA THR A 34 -21.27 23.83 -1.02
C THR A 34 -22.75 24.15 -0.87
N PRO A 35 -23.12 25.32 -0.31
CA PRO A 35 -24.54 25.77 -0.27
C PRO A 35 -25.23 25.80 -1.65
N GLN A 36 -24.44 25.82 -2.74
CA GLN A 36 -24.98 25.84 -4.11
C GLN A 36 -24.90 24.50 -4.83
N VAL A 37 -24.18 23.49 -4.27
CA VAL A 37 -23.93 22.23 -4.96
C VAL A 37 -24.37 21.05 -4.11
N LEU A 38 -25.42 20.39 -4.55
CA LEU A 38 -25.98 19.19 -3.97
C LEU A 38 -25.59 17.97 -4.81
N VAL A 39 -25.14 16.92 -4.15
CA VAL A 39 -24.94 15.58 -4.74
C VAL A 39 -25.98 14.65 -4.15
N ILE A 40 -26.70 13.94 -5.00
CA ILE A 40 -27.63 12.88 -4.60
C ILE A 40 -27.12 11.56 -5.16
N LYS A 41 -27.00 10.57 -4.29
CA LYS A 41 -26.67 9.21 -4.64
C LYS A 41 -27.95 8.42 -4.89
N ASN A 42 -28.03 7.74 -6.02
CA ASN A 42 -29.19 6.97 -6.46
C ASN A 42 -30.52 7.76 -6.47
N PRO A 43 -30.56 8.91 -7.18
CA PRO A 43 -31.76 9.75 -7.23
C PRO A 43 -32.95 9.00 -7.83
N LYS A 44 -34.16 9.29 -7.35
CA LYS A 44 -35.39 8.76 -7.94
C LYS A 44 -35.63 9.38 -9.33
N PRO A 45 -36.33 8.65 -10.25
CA PRO A 45 -36.51 9.09 -11.64
C PRO A 45 -37.30 10.37 -11.84
N TYR A 46 -38.14 10.77 -10.90
CA TYR A 46 -39.01 11.96 -11.00
C TYR A 46 -38.37 13.17 -10.38
N MET A 47 -38.18 14.21 -11.20
CA MET A 47 -37.54 15.45 -10.78
C MET A 47 -38.59 16.58 -10.70
N HIS A 48 -39.21 16.76 -9.53
CA HIS A 48 -39.73 18.06 -9.13
C HIS A 48 -38.66 18.71 -8.25
N THR A 49 -38.34 19.95 -8.55
CA THR A 49 -37.44 20.75 -7.71
C THR A 49 -38.15 21.98 -7.22
N SER A 50 -37.96 22.30 -5.93
CA SER A 50 -38.42 23.52 -5.30
C SER A 50 -37.51 24.72 -5.54
N HIS A 51 -36.36 24.53 -6.17
CA HIS A 51 -35.32 25.55 -6.40
C HIS A 51 -34.87 25.57 -7.85
N ASN A 52 -34.41 26.72 -8.32
CA ASN A 52 -33.87 26.85 -9.67
C ASN A 52 -32.52 26.17 -9.78
N VAL A 53 -32.45 25.10 -10.57
CA VAL A 53 -31.23 24.41 -10.92
C VAL A 53 -30.68 25.00 -12.22
N VAL A 54 -29.45 25.52 -12.17
CA VAL A 54 -28.80 26.11 -13.35
C VAL A 54 -27.99 25.10 -14.14
N LYS A 55 -27.45 24.09 -13.46
CA LYS A 55 -26.72 22.98 -14.08
C LYS A 55 -27.03 21.66 -13.39
N GLN A 56 -27.09 20.60 -14.15
CA GLN A 56 -27.20 19.24 -13.66
C GLN A 56 -26.13 18.38 -14.29
N GLY A 57 -25.44 17.59 -13.47
CA GLY A 57 -24.45 16.60 -13.89
C GLY A 57 -24.82 15.19 -13.47
N LEU A 58 -24.19 14.23 -14.10
CA LEU A 58 -24.37 12.82 -13.79
C LEU A 58 -23.04 12.07 -13.83
N TRP A 59 -22.90 11.15 -12.92
CA TRP A 59 -21.88 10.13 -12.97
C TRP A 59 -22.43 8.81 -12.44
N GLN A 60 -22.09 7.71 -13.11
CA GLN A 60 -22.50 6.38 -12.73
C GLN A 60 -21.28 5.50 -12.49
N LYS A 61 -21.31 4.78 -11.39
CA LYS A 61 -20.29 3.79 -11.02
C LYS A 61 -20.95 2.46 -10.79
N GLU A 62 -20.44 1.43 -11.44
CA GLU A 62 -20.81 0.05 -11.15
C GLU A 62 -20.01 -0.44 -9.95
N ASN A 63 -20.67 -0.98 -8.93
CA ASN A 63 -20.03 -1.33 -7.67
C ASN A 63 -19.58 -2.79 -7.59
N ALA A 64 -20.18 -3.69 -8.36
CA ALA A 64 -19.77 -5.08 -8.42
C ALA A 64 -20.24 -5.74 -9.72
N LEU A 65 -19.35 -6.40 -10.41
CA LEU A 65 -19.65 -7.21 -11.59
C LEU A 65 -19.10 -8.62 -11.36
N PHE A 66 -19.98 -9.61 -11.20
CA PHE A 66 -19.56 -10.99 -11.00
C PHE A 66 -19.54 -11.73 -12.33
N ARG A 67 -18.43 -12.41 -12.61
CA ARG A 67 -18.26 -13.26 -13.77
C ARG A 67 -17.89 -14.67 -13.35
N ASP A 68 -18.30 -15.64 -14.17
CA ASP A 68 -17.81 -17.01 -14.03
C ASP A 68 -16.37 -17.14 -14.58
N LYS A 69 -15.80 -18.35 -14.45
CA LYS A 69 -14.48 -18.69 -14.99
C LYS A 69 -14.32 -18.51 -16.51
N ASN A 70 -15.44 -18.40 -17.24
CA ASN A 70 -15.47 -18.21 -18.68
C ASN A 70 -15.68 -16.73 -19.07
N GLY A 71 -15.78 -15.84 -18.06
CA GLY A 71 -16.01 -14.41 -18.27
C GLY A 71 -17.48 -14.02 -18.45
N ASN A 72 -18.43 -14.96 -18.29
CA ASN A 72 -19.86 -14.65 -18.36
C ASN A 72 -20.33 -13.91 -17.13
N ILE A 73 -21.17 -12.90 -17.31
CA ILE A 73 -21.74 -12.12 -16.21
C ILE A 73 -22.75 -12.98 -15.46
N LEU A 74 -22.42 -13.36 -14.22
CA LEU A 74 -23.31 -14.10 -13.33
C LEU A 74 -24.31 -13.19 -12.63
N ARG A 75 -23.92 -11.95 -12.35
CA ARG A 75 -24.73 -10.93 -11.70
C ARG A 75 -24.41 -9.56 -12.29
N LYS A 76 -25.45 -8.80 -12.62
CA LYS A 76 -25.28 -7.39 -13.00
C LYS A 76 -24.80 -6.62 -11.77
N ALA A 77 -23.88 -5.72 -12.01
CA ALA A 77 -23.39 -4.79 -11.00
C ALA A 77 -24.53 -3.89 -10.49
N ASP A 78 -24.48 -3.59 -9.21
CA ASP A 78 -25.27 -2.49 -8.69
C ASP A 78 -24.67 -1.19 -9.21
N VAL A 79 -25.45 -0.41 -9.91
CA VAL A 79 -25.03 0.88 -10.45
C VAL A 79 -25.33 1.95 -9.41
N THR A 80 -24.27 2.61 -8.91
CA THR A 80 -24.44 3.84 -8.13
C THR A 80 -24.44 5.03 -9.07
N THR A 81 -25.53 5.78 -9.07
CA THR A 81 -25.66 7.02 -9.80
C THR A 81 -25.44 8.20 -8.87
N PHE A 82 -24.58 9.12 -9.27
CA PHE A 82 -24.38 10.41 -8.58
C PHE A 82 -24.96 11.49 -9.48
N ALA A 83 -25.96 12.22 -8.99
CA ALA A 83 -26.51 13.39 -9.66
C ALA A 83 -26.02 14.64 -8.94
N TYR A 84 -25.50 15.59 -9.70
CA TYR A 84 -24.98 16.87 -9.22
C TYR A 84 -25.95 17.96 -9.64
N PHE A 85 -26.37 18.80 -8.68
CA PHE A 85 -27.28 19.89 -8.91
C PHE A 85 -26.62 21.19 -8.48
N ILE A 86 -26.51 22.15 -9.38
CA ILE A 86 -25.99 23.50 -9.08
C ILE A 86 -27.17 24.46 -9.07
N PHE A 87 -27.42 25.09 -7.92
CA PHE A 87 -28.48 26.05 -7.72
C PHE A 87 -28.07 27.44 -8.18
N GLU A 88 -29.07 28.24 -8.60
CA GLU A 88 -28.86 29.63 -8.98
C GLU A 88 -28.38 30.49 -7.79
N LYS A 89 -28.89 30.21 -6.60
CA LYS A 89 -28.52 30.88 -5.36
C LYS A 89 -28.10 29.91 -4.29
N PRO A 90 -27.15 30.28 -3.40
CA PRO A 90 -26.78 29.43 -2.28
C PRO A 90 -27.97 29.28 -1.31
N LEU A 91 -28.13 28.07 -0.77
CA LEU A 91 -29.09 27.80 0.28
C LEU A 91 -28.63 28.43 1.60
N LYS A 92 -29.60 28.86 2.39
CA LYS A 92 -29.35 29.29 3.78
C LYS A 92 -29.25 28.07 4.68
N ASP A 93 -28.56 28.24 5.79
CA ASP A 93 -28.46 27.20 6.81
C ASP A 93 -29.86 26.80 7.31
N GLY A 94 -30.13 25.49 7.40
CA GLY A 94 -31.43 24.94 7.73
C GLY A 94 -32.44 24.87 6.59
N GLU A 95 -32.16 25.46 5.42
CA GLU A 95 -33.04 25.45 4.26
C GLU A 95 -33.12 24.04 3.64
N THR A 96 -34.33 23.65 3.22
CA THR A 96 -34.58 22.34 2.61
C THR A 96 -34.97 22.51 1.15
N VAL A 97 -34.34 21.73 0.30
CA VAL A 97 -34.65 21.60 -1.11
C VAL A 97 -35.22 20.20 -1.41
N SER A 98 -36.34 20.17 -2.14
CA SER A 98 -36.91 18.93 -2.66
C SER A 98 -36.48 18.76 -4.10
N ILE A 99 -35.73 17.69 -4.40
CA ILE A 99 -35.21 17.43 -5.73
C ILE A 99 -35.00 15.94 -5.93
N ALA A 100 -35.34 15.42 -7.09
CA ALA A 100 -35.15 14.00 -7.48
C ALA A 100 -35.72 13.02 -6.43
N GLY A 101 -36.88 13.37 -5.81
CA GLY A 101 -37.53 12.55 -4.78
C GLY A 101 -36.85 12.56 -3.43
N THR A 102 -35.91 13.46 -3.22
CA THR A 102 -35.17 13.66 -1.95
C THR A 102 -35.48 15.03 -1.38
N ALA A 103 -35.77 15.08 -0.08
CA ALA A 103 -35.78 16.31 0.69
C ALA A 103 -34.43 16.49 1.36
N ALA A 104 -33.58 17.34 0.79
CA ALA A 104 -32.23 17.59 1.29
C ALA A 104 -32.19 18.90 2.09
N LYS A 105 -31.79 18.82 3.36
CA LYS A 105 -31.61 19.99 4.22
C LYS A 105 -30.14 20.39 4.24
N TYR A 106 -29.86 21.63 3.91
CA TYR A 106 -28.53 22.19 4.06
C TYR A 106 -28.23 22.46 5.54
N ASP A 107 -27.09 21.99 6.00
CA ASP A 107 -26.60 22.21 7.36
C ASP A 107 -25.10 22.52 7.27
N SER A 108 -24.75 23.75 7.58
CA SER A 108 -23.34 24.21 7.54
C SER A 108 -22.44 23.55 8.59
N ALA A 109 -23.03 22.86 9.59
CA ALA A 109 -22.29 22.08 10.57
C ALA A 109 -21.86 20.70 10.05
N VAL A 110 -22.47 20.21 8.97
CA VAL A 110 -22.09 18.94 8.34
C VAL A 110 -20.80 19.13 7.54
N PRO A 111 -19.78 18.30 7.76
CA PRO A 111 -18.54 18.38 7.01
C PRO A 111 -18.75 18.12 5.51
N SER A 112 -18.16 18.94 4.66
CA SER A 112 -18.17 18.75 3.21
C SER A 112 -16.93 18.03 2.71
N ASN A 113 -17.13 17.08 1.78
CA ASN A 113 -16.06 16.33 1.12
C ASN A 113 -15.27 17.15 0.06
N ILE A 114 -15.60 18.42 -0.12
CA ILE A 114 -14.76 19.34 -0.91
C ILE A 114 -13.38 19.53 -0.26
N PHE A 115 -13.31 19.46 1.07
CA PHE A 115 -12.06 19.56 1.81
C PHE A 115 -11.30 18.20 1.80
N LYS A 116 -10.05 18.24 1.39
CA LYS A 116 -9.14 17.10 1.34
C LYS A 116 -7.98 17.34 2.31
N LEU A 117 -7.88 16.54 3.34
CA LEU A 117 -6.88 16.73 4.40
C LEU A 117 -6.42 15.37 4.95
N ASN A 118 -5.31 15.39 5.65
CA ASN A 118 -4.85 14.23 6.41
C ASN A 118 -5.85 13.93 7.53
N GLN A 119 -6.52 12.79 7.45
CA GLN A 119 -7.59 12.38 8.35
C GLN A 119 -7.09 11.82 9.69
N VAL A 120 -5.80 11.48 9.76
CA VAL A 120 -5.16 10.92 10.95
C VAL A 120 -4.66 12.03 11.86
N GLY A 121 -4.01 13.03 11.26
CA GLY A 121 -3.45 14.18 11.95
C GLY A 121 -2.01 14.49 11.56
N ASN A 122 -1.52 15.61 12.09
CA ASN A 122 -0.19 16.13 11.81
C ASN A 122 0.61 16.26 13.11
N GLY A 123 1.91 16.01 13.01
CA GLY A 123 2.86 16.26 14.09
C GLY A 123 3.00 17.76 14.39
N VAL A 124 3.35 18.09 15.63
CA VAL A 124 3.62 19.48 16.05
C VAL A 124 4.90 20.04 15.44
N ASN A 125 5.85 19.16 15.10
CA ASN A 125 7.13 19.56 14.50
C ASN A 125 7.10 19.54 12.98
N GLN A 126 6.03 19.07 12.35
CA GLN A 126 5.87 19.07 10.91
C GLN A 126 5.91 20.49 10.36
N LYS A 127 6.90 20.78 9.50
CA LYS A 127 7.17 22.15 9.02
C LYS A 127 6.19 22.66 7.97
N GLN A 128 5.67 21.78 7.14
CA GLN A 128 4.68 22.14 6.12
C GLN A 128 3.45 21.27 6.28
N LYS A 129 2.30 21.93 6.30
CA LYS A 129 0.98 21.30 6.46
C LYS A 129 -0.01 21.94 5.52
N TYR A 130 -0.63 21.14 4.66
CA TYR A 130 -1.57 21.60 3.66
C TYR A 130 -2.86 20.77 3.68
N ALA A 131 -3.97 21.47 3.59
CA ALA A 131 -5.23 20.90 3.16
C ALA A 131 -5.62 21.49 1.80
N TYR A 132 -6.56 20.86 1.14
CA TYR A 132 -6.99 21.26 -0.20
C TYR A 132 -8.50 21.35 -0.27
N MET A 133 -9.00 22.16 -1.19
CA MET A 133 -10.40 22.18 -1.61
C MET A 133 -10.46 21.89 -3.10
N GLY A 134 -11.27 20.91 -3.48
CA GLY A 134 -11.47 20.51 -4.86
C GLY A 134 -12.61 19.51 -4.98
N ALA A 135 -13.31 19.53 -6.12
CA ALA A 135 -14.31 18.55 -6.45
C ALA A 135 -14.45 18.37 -7.96
N TRP A 136 -14.70 17.12 -8.37
CA TRP A 136 -15.09 16.76 -9.72
C TRP A 136 -16.57 16.39 -9.74
N LEU A 137 -17.33 17.03 -10.64
CA LEU A 137 -18.79 16.93 -10.72
C LEU A 137 -19.25 16.05 -11.90
N GLY A 138 -18.61 14.89 -12.08
CA GLY A 138 -18.96 13.99 -13.17
C GLY A 138 -18.78 14.64 -14.55
N ASN A 139 -19.82 14.59 -15.39
CA ASN A 139 -19.79 15.15 -16.73
C ASN A 139 -19.80 16.70 -16.76
N LEU A 140 -19.97 17.36 -15.62
CA LEU A 140 -19.81 18.81 -15.51
C LEU A 140 -18.33 19.24 -15.36
N GLY A 141 -17.42 18.30 -15.11
CA GLY A 141 -16.00 18.59 -14.88
C GLY A 141 -15.70 19.12 -13.50
N ALA A 142 -14.70 20.00 -13.40
CA ALA A 142 -14.29 20.59 -12.14
C ALA A 142 -15.35 21.52 -11.54
N LEU A 143 -15.49 21.50 -10.22
CA LEU A 143 -16.21 22.56 -9.50
C LEU A 143 -15.40 23.86 -9.62
N PRO A 144 -15.99 24.96 -10.14
CA PRO A 144 -15.27 26.22 -10.28
C PRO A 144 -14.96 26.85 -8.93
N LEU A 145 -13.70 26.87 -8.52
CA LEU A 145 -13.24 27.40 -7.23
C LEU A 145 -12.33 28.62 -7.34
N LYS A 146 -11.90 28.97 -8.54
CA LYS A 146 -10.92 30.03 -8.79
C LYS A 146 -11.34 31.40 -8.21
N HIS A 147 -12.64 31.67 -8.14
CA HIS A 147 -13.19 32.89 -7.56
C HIS A 147 -12.98 33.02 -6.04
N LEU A 148 -12.64 31.94 -5.36
CA LEU A 148 -12.33 31.91 -3.92
C LEU A 148 -10.85 32.19 -3.62
N ALA A 149 -9.99 32.19 -4.63
CA ALA A 149 -8.57 32.53 -4.42
C ALA A 149 -8.44 33.95 -3.82
N GLY A 150 -7.62 34.08 -2.80
CA GLY A 150 -7.45 35.31 -2.05
C GLY A 150 -8.48 35.53 -0.92
N LYS A 151 -9.49 34.66 -0.79
CA LYS A 151 -10.41 34.68 0.37
C LYS A 151 -9.76 34.07 1.60
N GLU A 152 -10.26 34.39 2.77
CA GLU A 152 -9.83 33.82 4.03
C GLU A 152 -10.40 32.40 4.24
N PHE A 153 -9.63 31.55 4.88
CA PHE A 153 -10.11 30.36 5.59
C PHE A 153 -9.80 30.51 7.09
N GLU A 154 -10.58 29.83 7.91
CA GLU A 154 -10.39 29.78 9.34
C GLU A 154 -10.05 28.37 9.79
N ILE A 155 -9.21 28.25 10.81
CA ILE A 155 -9.07 27.06 11.64
C ILE A 155 -9.87 27.31 12.90
N ARG A 156 -10.87 26.46 13.14
CA ARG A 156 -11.72 26.53 14.31
C ARG A 156 -11.49 25.34 15.22
N ARG A 157 -11.50 25.61 16.53
CA ARG A 157 -11.37 24.57 17.54
C ARG A 157 -12.66 23.75 17.59
N SER A 158 -12.55 22.41 17.58
CA SER A 158 -13.72 21.51 17.53
C SER A 158 -14.62 21.61 18.76
N SER A 159 -14.06 21.92 19.94
CA SER A 159 -14.82 21.91 21.21
C SER A 159 -15.77 23.10 21.38
N ASP A 160 -15.48 24.25 20.78
CA ASP A 160 -16.23 25.50 21.00
C ASP A 160 -16.48 26.31 19.72
N GLY A 161 -15.99 25.85 18.57
CA GLY A 161 -16.14 26.52 17.28
C GLY A 161 -15.35 27.82 17.13
N LYS A 162 -14.54 28.20 18.11
CA LYS A 162 -13.79 29.46 18.05
C LYS A 162 -12.68 29.41 17.00
N THR A 163 -12.59 30.51 16.23
CA THR A 163 -11.47 30.72 15.30
C THR A 163 -10.17 30.88 16.07
N VAL A 164 -9.19 30.06 15.81
CA VAL A 164 -7.86 30.06 16.44
C VAL A 164 -6.75 30.47 15.48
N CYS A 165 -6.99 30.37 14.18
CA CYS A 165 -6.05 30.78 13.14
C CYS A 165 -6.83 31.14 11.87
N LYS A 166 -6.25 32.01 11.05
CA LYS A 166 -6.74 32.36 9.72
C LYS A 166 -5.62 32.22 8.70
N GLY A 167 -6.00 31.92 7.48
CA GLY A 167 -5.09 31.90 6.33
C GLY A 167 -5.80 32.29 5.06
N ILE A 168 -5.08 32.33 3.96
CA ILE A 168 -5.57 32.75 2.66
C ILE A 168 -5.58 31.55 1.70
N LEU A 169 -6.72 31.35 1.03
CA LEU A 169 -6.88 30.35 -0.02
C LEU A 169 -6.03 30.72 -1.23
N LYS A 170 -5.18 29.78 -1.67
CA LYS A 170 -4.32 29.96 -2.84
C LYS A 170 -4.67 28.96 -3.92
N MET A 171 -4.74 29.40 -5.17
CA MET A 171 -4.81 28.45 -6.28
C MET A 171 -3.55 27.60 -6.31
N ARG A 172 -3.74 26.31 -6.39
CA ARG A 172 -2.65 25.40 -6.80
C ARG A 172 -2.49 25.48 -8.32
N ARG A 173 -1.49 24.79 -8.82
CA ARG A 173 -1.25 24.71 -10.25
C ARG A 173 -2.43 24.07 -10.98
N GLU A 174 -2.50 24.31 -12.27
CA GLU A 174 -3.46 23.65 -13.16
C GLU A 174 -3.24 22.14 -13.18
N ASP A 175 -4.31 21.39 -13.46
CA ASP A 175 -4.24 19.94 -13.54
C ASP A 175 -3.38 19.51 -14.73
N SER A 176 -2.59 18.47 -14.52
CA SER A 176 -1.79 17.88 -15.58
C SER A 176 -2.66 16.98 -16.46
N MET A 177 -2.33 16.91 -17.76
CA MET A 177 -3.05 16.09 -18.73
C MET A 177 -2.24 14.87 -19.14
N TYR A 178 -2.84 13.69 -19.04
CA TYR A 178 -2.28 12.47 -19.60
C TYR A 178 -2.65 12.36 -21.09
N GLN A 179 -1.67 12.05 -21.92
CA GLN A 179 -1.83 11.97 -23.37
C GLN A 179 -2.53 13.21 -23.99
N GLY A 180 -2.35 14.37 -23.35
CA GLY A 180 -2.84 15.65 -23.84
C GLY A 180 -4.32 15.95 -23.63
N ASN A 181 -5.13 14.98 -23.19
CA ASN A 181 -6.58 15.16 -23.10
C ASN A 181 -7.28 14.55 -21.88
N ILE A 182 -6.57 13.78 -21.07
CA ILE A 182 -7.14 13.13 -19.88
C ILE A 182 -6.58 13.83 -18.62
N PRO A 183 -7.40 14.51 -17.83
CA PRO A 183 -6.94 15.16 -16.63
C PRO A 183 -6.55 14.13 -15.56
N PHE A 184 -5.59 14.45 -14.70
CA PHE A 184 -5.24 13.57 -13.59
C PHE A 184 -6.27 13.63 -12.47
N THR A 185 -6.70 14.82 -12.07
CA THR A 185 -7.65 15.01 -10.98
C THR A 185 -9.05 15.40 -11.46
N GLY A 186 -9.14 16.15 -12.54
CA GLY A 186 -10.37 16.75 -13.05
C GLY A 186 -10.89 17.89 -12.15
N GLU A 187 -10.02 18.51 -11.34
CA GLU A 187 -10.39 19.50 -10.33
C GLU A 187 -9.68 20.83 -10.52
N GLU A 188 -10.36 21.92 -10.14
CA GLU A 188 -9.70 23.15 -9.70
C GLU A 188 -9.39 23.00 -8.21
N VAL A 189 -8.14 23.20 -7.81
CA VAL A 189 -7.70 22.95 -6.44
C VAL A 189 -7.22 24.22 -5.77
N LEU A 190 -7.83 24.53 -4.64
CA LEU A 190 -7.35 25.55 -3.71
C LEU A 190 -6.57 24.89 -2.57
N GLU A 191 -5.52 25.54 -2.14
CA GLU A 191 -4.67 25.14 -1.02
C GLU A 191 -4.96 25.98 0.21
N LEU A 192 -5.04 25.32 1.35
CA LEU A 192 -5.10 25.87 2.69
C LEU A 192 -3.75 25.58 3.37
N ASP A 193 -2.86 26.57 3.37
CA ASP A 193 -1.57 26.49 4.04
C ASP A 193 -1.72 26.85 5.52
N TYR A 194 -1.50 25.85 6.40
CA TYR A 194 -1.53 26.02 7.85
C TYR A 194 -0.22 25.61 8.52
N SER A 195 0.88 25.68 7.76
CA SER A 195 2.23 25.27 8.20
C SER A 195 2.65 25.93 9.51
N ASN A 196 2.27 27.18 9.73
CA ASN A 196 2.61 27.94 10.94
C ASN A 196 1.71 27.62 12.15
N PHE A 197 0.67 26.78 11.99
CA PHE A 197 -0.23 26.43 13.09
C PHE A 197 0.20 25.10 13.71
N ASN A 198 0.75 25.14 14.93
CA ASN A 198 1.36 23.99 15.61
C ASN A 198 0.75 23.71 17.00
N THR A 199 -0.32 24.42 17.37
CA THR A 199 -0.95 24.24 18.69
C THR A 199 -1.63 22.87 18.75
N PRO A 200 -1.31 22.03 19.74
CA PRO A 200 -1.97 20.73 19.89
C PRO A 200 -3.49 20.87 20.13
N GLY A 201 -4.28 19.99 19.52
CA GLY A 201 -5.73 19.96 19.66
C GLY A 201 -6.46 19.36 18.48
N LYS A 202 -7.81 19.43 18.55
CA LYS A 202 -8.73 19.02 17.48
C LYS A 202 -9.34 20.25 16.84
N TYR A 203 -9.33 20.28 15.52
CA TYR A 203 -9.71 21.44 14.73
C TYR A 203 -10.46 21.03 13.48
N TYR A 204 -11.09 22.01 12.82
CA TYR A 204 -11.61 21.88 11.48
C TYR A 204 -11.37 23.17 10.69
N PHE A 205 -11.28 23.08 9.38
CA PHE A 205 -11.28 24.23 8.48
C PHE A 205 -12.70 24.73 8.25
N TYR A 206 -12.84 26.03 8.14
CA TYR A 206 -14.09 26.69 7.78
C TYR A 206 -13.81 27.75 6.71
N VAL A 207 -14.65 27.78 5.69
CA VAL A 207 -14.65 28.83 4.65
C VAL A 207 -16.04 29.38 4.55
N GLU A 208 -16.14 30.72 4.66
CA GLU A 208 -17.41 31.42 4.61
C GLU A 208 -18.15 31.14 3.29
N ASN A 209 -19.44 30.87 3.35
CA ASN A 209 -20.33 30.51 2.22
C ASN A 209 -19.94 29.21 1.50
N ILE A 210 -19.09 28.37 2.10
CA ILE A 210 -18.73 27.03 1.62
C ILE A 210 -19.10 25.99 2.66
N GLY A 211 -18.70 26.16 3.92
CA GLY A 211 -18.93 25.23 5.00
C GLY A 211 -17.63 24.80 5.71
N ARG A 212 -17.64 23.64 6.32
CA ARG A 212 -16.53 23.13 7.13
C ARG A 212 -15.96 21.81 6.61
N SER A 213 -14.71 21.55 6.98
CA SER A 213 -14.09 20.24 6.82
C SER A 213 -14.51 19.26 7.91
N MET A 214 -14.16 17.98 7.74
CA MET A 214 -14.03 17.07 8.86
C MET A 214 -12.96 17.56 9.85
N GLU A 215 -12.99 17.01 11.07
CA GLU A 215 -11.99 17.31 12.09
C GLU A 215 -10.63 16.70 11.75
N PHE A 216 -9.58 17.42 12.14
CA PHE A 216 -8.19 16.94 12.11
C PHE A 216 -7.50 17.21 13.46
N VAL A 217 -6.38 16.54 13.69
CA VAL A 217 -5.61 16.62 14.93
C VAL A 217 -4.23 17.19 14.64
N ILE A 218 -3.74 18.04 15.55
CA ILE A 218 -2.33 18.39 15.65
C ILE A 218 -1.85 17.89 17.01
N ASP A 219 -0.92 16.95 17.01
CA ASP A 219 -0.35 16.39 18.24
C ASP A 219 0.97 15.67 17.96
N SER A 220 1.89 15.67 18.90
CA SER A 220 3.17 14.93 18.77
C SER A 220 2.98 13.41 18.70
N SER A 221 1.84 12.91 19.12
CA SER A 221 1.45 11.50 19.04
C SER A 221 0.55 11.16 17.83
N ALA A 222 0.21 12.14 16.98
CA ALA A 222 -0.78 11.95 15.90
C ALA A 222 -0.47 10.79 14.96
N LEU A 223 0.80 10.52 14.67
CA LEU A 223 1.19 9.45 13.76
C LEU A 223 1.28 8.05 14.41
N ASN A 224 1.09 7.93 15.73
CA ASN A 224 1.15 6.62 16.39
C ASN A 224 0.00 5.70 15.94
N GLU A 225 -1.19 6.23 15.70
CA GLU A 225 -2.30 5.44 15.13
C GLU A 225 -1.94 4.94 13.74
N ALA A 226 -1.40 5.80 12.86
CA ALA A 226 -0.98 5.40 11.52
C ALA A 226 0.09 4.30 11.57
N PHE A 227 1.11 4.48 12.39
CA PHE A 227 2.16 3.47 12.56
C PHE A 227 1.60 2.14 13.09
N TYR A 228 0.76 2.19 14.13
CA TYR A 228 0.12 1.01 14.70
C TYR A 228 -0.66 0.24 13.65
N ILE A 229 -1.52 0.92 12.88
CA ILE A 229 -2.36 0.28 11.87
C ILE A 229 -1.52 -0.26 10.71
N HIS A 230 -0.56 0.51 10.19
CA HIS A 230 0.31 0.07 9.10
C HIS A 230 1.15 -1.15 9.49
N ALA A 231 1.82 -1.11 10.64
CA ALA A 231 2.65 -2.23 11.09
C ALA A 231 1.81 -3.48 11.40
N ARG A 232 0.60 -3.30 11.94
CA ARG A 232 -0.32 -4.42 12.17
C ARG A 232 -0.92 -5.02 10.91
N GLY A 233 -0.84 -4.33 9.78
CA GLY A 233 -1.08 -4.96 8.48
C GLY A 233 -0.21 -6.19 8.27
N LEU A 234 1.06 -6.16 8.69
CA LEU A 234 1.94 -7.34 8.69
C LEU A 234 1.45 -8.40 9.68
N TYR A 235 1.10 -8.02 10.92
CA TYR A 235 0.58 -8.95 11.92
C TYR A 235 -0.65 -9.72 11.40
N HIS A 236 -1.60 -9.04 10.76
CA HIS A 236 -2.78 -9.69 10.19
C HIS A 236 -2.45 -10.63 9.03
N LYS A 237 -1.33 -10.43 8.37
CA LYS A 237 -0.83 -11.31 7.28
C LYS A 237 0.13 -12.39 7.76
N ARG A 238 0.45 -12.48 9.06
CA ARG A 238 1.30 -13.55 9.60
C ARG A 238 0.77 -14.93 9.23
N CYS A 239 1.63 -15.79 8.73
CA CYS A 239 1.35 -17.19 8.42
C CYS A 239 1.76 -18.08 9.61
N GLY A 240 1.04 -19.16 9.85
CA GLY A 240 1.42 -20.14 10.86
C GLY A 240 1.04 -19.80 12.30
N ILE A 241 0.19 -18.80 12.52
CA ILE A 241 -0.32 -18.44 13.86
C ILE A 241 -1.82 -18.17 13.79
N ALA A 242 -2.56 -18.53 14.85
CA ALA A 242 -3.92 -18.07 15.05
C ALA A 242 -3.93 -16.58 15.41
N LYS A 243 -4.83 -15.82 14.82
CA LYS A 243 -5.11 -14.44 15.20
C LYS A 243 -6.34 -14.44 16.08
N THR A 244 -6.20 -14.01 17.33
CA THR A 244 -7.25 -14.12 18.36
C THR A 244 -7.19 -12.94 19.32
N GLN A 245 -8.23 -12.79 20.13
CA GLN A 245 -8.19 -11.92 21.30
C GLN A 245 -7.03 -12.32 22.23
N PRO A 246 -6.39 -11.37 22.93
CA PRO A 246 -6.70 -9.93 22.97
C PRO A 246 -5.99 -9.10 21.88
N PHE A 247 -5.32 -9.76 20.94
CA PHE A 247 -4.48 -9.08 19.96
C PHE A 247 -5.29 -8.53 18.77
N THR A 248 -6.39 -9.18 18.38
CA THR A 248 -7.25 -8.69 17.31
C THR A 248 -8.68 -9.24 17.42
N ALA A 249 -9.64 -8.47 16.92
CA ALA A 249 -11.02 -8.93 16.72
C ALA A 249 -11.25 -9.51 15.30
N TRP A 250 -10.28 -9.43 14.40
CA TRP A 250 -10.27 -10.12 13.11
C TRP A 250 -9.64 -11.49 13.27
N GLU A 251 -10.42 -12.40 13.83
CA GLU A 251 -9.93 -13.72 14.23
C GLU A 251 -9.80 -14.65 13.02
N SER A 252 -8.75 -15.46 13.03
CA SER A 252 -8.56 -16.55 12.05
C SER A 252 -7.72 -17.67 12.67
N PRO A 253 -7.98 -18.94 12.30
CA PRO A 253 -7.21 -20.08 12.81
C PRO A 253 -5.75 -20.04 12.33
N ALA A 254 -4.90 -20.84 12.98
CA ALA A 254 -3.53 -21.05 12.52
C ALA A 254 -3.52 -21.83 11.21
N CYS A 255 -2.68 -21.41 10.27
CA CYS A 255 -2.55 -22.01 8.94
C CYS A 255 -1.12 -22.51 8.68
N HIS A 256 -0.92 -23.31 7.65
CA HIS A 256 0.39 -23.65 7.06
C HIS A 256 1.51 -23.93 8.08
N GLN A 257 1.21 -24.78 9.09
CA GLN A 257 2.14 -25.13 10.16
C GLN A 257 3.32 -25.96 9.66
N THR A 258 3.15 -26.70 8.57
CA THR A 258 4.14 -27.62 8.03
C THR A 258 4.40 -27.34 6.56
N VAL A 259 5.59 -27.70 6.12
CA VAL A 259 6.05 -27.58 4.74
C VAL A 259 6.81 -28.84 4.34
N GLN A 260 6.73 -29.23 3.08
CA GLN A 260 7.51 -30.32 2.51
C GLN A 260 8.77 -29.77 1.83
N LEU A 261 9.90 -30.47 1.99
CA LEU A 261 11.13 -30.09 1.29
C LEU A 261 10.97 -30.37 -0.21
N GLY A 262 10.99 -29.31 -1.01
CA GLY A 262 10.85 -29.35 -2.45
C GLY A 262 12.15 -29.73 -3.16
N ARG A 263 12.02 -30.13 -4.42
CA ARG A 263 13.14 -30.49 -5.31
C ARG A 263 13.53 -29.36 -6.26
N VAL A 264 12.61 -28.43 -6.50
CA VAL A 264 12.80 -27.30 -7.41
C VAL A 264 13.54 -26.20 -6.66
N PRO A 265 14.74 -25.79 -7.11
CA PRO A 265 15.42 -24.65 -6.53
C PRO A 265 14.61 -23.37 -6.75
N GLY A 266 14.50 -22.52 -5.72
CA GLY A 266 13.91 -21.19 -5.80
C GLY A 266 14.97 -20.15 -6.08
N ASN A 267 14.63 -19.15 -6.88
CA ASN A 267 15.45 -17.99 -7.06
C ASN A 267 14.59 -16.71 -7.11
N ALA A 268 14.80 -15.83 -6.15
CA ALA A 268 14.11 -14.56 -6.04
C ALA A 268 14.20 -13.68 -7.29
N ASP A 269 15.32 -13.74 -8.01
CA ASP A 269 15.54 -12.85 -9.15
C ASP A 269 14.78 -13.21 -10.39
N HIS A 270 14.42 -14.46 -10.55
CA HIS A 270 13.64 -14.85 -11.71
C HIS A 270 12.24 -14.27 -11.68
N TYR A 271 11.66 -14.26 -10.51
CA TYR A 271 10.36 -13.63 -10.31
C TYR A 271 10.39 -12.11 -10.53
N ARG A 272 11.51 -11.46 -10.22
CA ARG A 272 11.65 -10.00 -10.43
C ARG A 272 11.79 -9.62 -11.90
N LYS A 273 12.36 -10.46 -12.71
CA LYS A 273 12.45 -10.25 -14.16
C LYS A 273 11.14 -10.49 -14.88
N GLY A 274 10.16 -11.14 -14.25
CA GLY A 274 8.82 -11.59 -14.61
C GLY A 274 8.08 -10.93 -15.74
N LYS A 275 8.76 -10.62 -16.83
CA LYS A 275 8.14 -10.16 -18.06
C LYS A 275 7.69 -11.31 -18.93
N THR A 276 8.28 -12.47 -18.82
CA THR A 276 7.87 -13.70 -19.51
C THR A 276 8.37 -14.92 -18.78
N GLU A 277 7.71 -16.06 -18.92
CA GLU A 277 8.19 -17.37 -18.45
C GLU A 277 9.58 -17.73 -18.99
N LYS A 278 10.04 -17.06 -20.06
CA LYS A 278 11.40 -17.13 -20.60
C LYS A 278 12.46 -16.62 -19.63
N ASP A 279 12.09 -15.71 -18.76
CA ASP A 279 13.01 -15.09 -17.80
C ASP A 279 13.39 -16.02 -16.64
N PHE A 280 12.70 -17.14 -16.51
CA PHE A 280 13.17 -18.24 -15.66
C PHE A 280 14.47 -18.89 -16.15
N GLY A 281 15.03 -18.49 -17.25
CA GLY A 281 16.40 -18.59 -17.80
C GLY A 281 17.32 -19.75 -17.44
N PHE A 282 16.84 -20.76 -16.76
CA PHE A 282 17.60 -21.75 -16.07
C PHE A 282 17.70 -23.08 -16.78
N PHE A 283 16.84 -23.25 -17.77
CA PHE A 283 16.64 -24.56 -18.35
C PHE A 283 17.27 -24.55 -19.72
N ASP A 284 18.40 -25.23 -19.79
CA ASP A 284 19.09 -25.45 -21.03
C ASP A 284 18.93 -26.92 -21.40
N ILE A 285 18.30 -27.16 -22.51
CA ILE A 285 18.29 -28.50 -23.15
C ILE A 285 19.10 -28.36 -24.43
N LYS A 286 20.37 -28.77 -24.41
CA LYS A 286 21.23 -28.73 -25.59
C LYS A 286 21.26 -27.33 -26.25
N ASP A 287 21.63 -26.34 -25.47
CA ASP A 287 21.72 -24.92 -25.86
C ASP A 287 20.40 -24.19 -26.20
N ASN A 288 19.23 -24.85 -26.09
CA ASN A 288 17.94 -24.23 -26.29
C ASN A 288 17.25 -23.95 -24.96
N ARG A 289 17.04 -22.67 -24.62
CA ARG A 289 16.20 -22.27 -23.49
C ARG A 289 14.76 -22.60 -23.76
N ILE A 290 14.07 -23.20 -22.78
CA ILE A 290 12.65 -23.51 -22.86
C ILE A 290 11.84 -22.64 -21.90
N GLU A 291 10.62 -22.32 -22.29
CA GLU A 291 9.66 -21.67 -21.39
C GLU A 291 9.11 -22.68 -20.39
N VAL A 292 9.17 -22.35 -19.11
CA VAL A 292 8.74 -23.22 -18.02
C VAL A 292 7.72 -22.50 -17.16
N LYS A 293 6.58 -23.15 -16.91
CA LYS A 293 5.59 -22.70 -15.93
C LYS A 293 5.95 -23.27 -14.57
N HIS A 294 6.10 -22.39 -13.61
CA HIS A 294 6.57 -22.76 -12.26
C HIS A 294 5.69 -23.79 -11.58
N PHE A 295 4.37 -23.60 -11.57
CA PHE A 295 3.44 -24.58 -11.00
C PHE A 295 3.48 -25.94 -11.70
N ASP A 296 3.63 -25.98 -13.03
CA ASP A 296 3.79 -27.23 -13.76
C ASP A 296 5.12 -27.91 -13.36
N LEU A 297 6.17 -27.13 -13.19
CA LEU A 297 7.47 -27.66 -12.76
C LEU A 297 7.40 -28.31 -11.36
N ILE A 298 6.70 -27.67 -10.41
CA ILE A 298 6.48 -28.24 -9.07
C ILE A 298 5.63 -29.51 -9.16
N LYS A 299 4.57 -29.53 -9.95
CA LYS A 299 3.72 -30.72 -10.18
C LYS A 299 4.50 -31.89 -10.75
N ASP A 300 5.39 -31.62 -11.73
CA ASP A 300 6.20 -32.63 -12.37
C ASP A 300 7.36 -33.13 -11.50
N ASN A 301 7.73 -32.36 -10.48
CA ASN A 301 8.80 -32.67 -9.51
C ASN A 301 8.27 -32.61 -8.07
N PRO A 302 7.41 -33.56 -7.67
CA PRO A 302 6.80 -33.53 -6.35
C PRO A 302 7.86 -33.56 -5.25
N PRO A 303 7.58 -32.99 -4.07
CA PRO A 303 8.51 -32.88 -2.97
C PRO A 303 8.91 -34.26 -2.40
N TYR A 304 9.86 -34.23 -1.49
CA TYR A 304 10.25 -35.42 -0.72
C TYR A 304 9.18 -35.68 0.35
N GLN A 305 8.23 -36.58 0.08
CA GLN A 305 7.06 -36.86 0.94
C GLN A 305 7.43 -37.20 2.40
N GLN A 306 8.61 -37.74 2.65
CA GLN A 306 9.09 -38.11 3.99
C GLN A 306 9.78 -36.95 4.75
N LYS A 307 9.97 -35.79 4.11
CA LYS A 307 10.63 -34.62 4.72
C LYS A 307 9.64 -33.50 4.95
N ILE A 308 8.81 -33.68 5.97
CA ILE A 308 7.89 -32.65 6.45
C ILE A 308 8.57 -31.90 7.60
N ILE A 309 8.56 -30.58 7.52
CA ILE A 309 9.19 -29.69 8.50
C ILE A 309 8.13 -28.80 9.10
N THR A 310 8.12 -28.64 10.43
CA THR A 310 7.29 -27.64 11.10
C THR A 310 7.94 -26.28 10.94
N ALA A 311 7.30 -25.38 10.19
CA ALA A 311 7.86 -24.10 9.80
C ALA A 311 6.81 -22.97 9.81
N PRO A 312 6.22 -22.65 10.98
CA PRO A 312 5.36 -21.46 11.11
C PRO A 312 6.21 -20.20 11.01
N GLY A 313 5.64 -19.13 10.47
CA GLY A 313 6.32 -17.83 10.33
C GLY A 313 6.21 -17.26 8.92
N GLY A 314 6.70 -16.04 8.75
CA GLY A 314 6.53 -15.27 7.52
C GLY A 314 5.12 -14.70 7.35
N TRP A 315 4.87 -14.12 6.19
CA TRP A 315 3.60 -13.48 5.86
C TRP A 315 3.02 -14.06 4.57
N HIS A 316 1.71 -14.08 4.46
CA HIS A 316 1.03 -14.24 3.17
C HIS A 316 1.37 -13.06 2.27
N ASP A 317 1.75 -13.31 1.01
CA ASP A 317 2.26 -12.25 0.12
C ASP A 317 1.22 -11.17 -0.19
N ALA A 318 0.09 -11.60 -0.70
CA ALA A 318 -0.99 -10.73 -1.14
C ALA A 318 -2.36 -11.37 -0.80
N ALA A 319 -3.16 -11.61 -1.83
CA ALA A 319 -4.42 -12.35 -1.70
C ALA A 319 -4.19 -13.83 -1.41
N ASP A 320 -3.13 -14.41 -1.93
CA ASP A 320 -2.71 -15.79 -1.77
C ASP A 320 -1.93 -16.02 -0.46
N TYR A 321 -1.45 -17.24 -0.26
CA TYR A 321 -0.81 -17.66 0.99
C TYR A 321 0.69 -17.92 0.82
N ASP A 322 1.26 -17.60 -0.31
CA ASP A 322 2.68 -17.79 -0.62
C ASP A 322 3.57 -16.98 0.30
N ARG A 323 4.76 -17.51 0.59
CA ARG A 323 5.82 -16.81 1.30
C ARG A 323 7.00 -16.66 0.35
N ARG A 324 7.25 -15.44 -0.07
CA ARG A 324 8.17 -15.14 -1.16
C ARG A 324 9.56 -14.73 -0.66
N PRO A 325 10.62 -14.97 -1.43
CA PRO A 325 11.99 -14.58 -1.05
C PRO A 325 12.12 -13.07 -0.78
N TYR A 326 11.46 -12.23 -1.57
CA TYR A 326 11.53 -10.78 -1.41
C TYR A 326 10.88 -10.26 -0.11
N HIS A 327 10.18 -11.11 0.67
CA HIS A 327 9.78 -10.79 2.05
C HIS A 327 10.99 -10.61 2.99
N LEU A 328 12.15 -11.16 2.66
CA LEU A 328 13.40 -10.90 3.37
C LEU A 328 13.80 -9.42 3.34
N ARG A 329 13.33 -8.69 2.33
CA ARG A 329 13.48 -7.24 2.28
C ARG A 329 12.69 -6.54 3.39
N ILE A 330 11.47 -7.02 3.71
CA ILE A 330 10.69 -6.50 4.84
C ILE A 330 11.51 -6.59 6.12
N VAL A 331 12.07 -7.77 6.40
CA VAL A 331 12.91 -8.00 7.58
C VAL A 331 14.07 -7.00 7.64
N SER A 332 14.77 -6.83 6.51
CA SER A 332 15.88 -5.89 6.41
C SER A 332 15.44 -4.44 6.63
N ASP A 333 14.31 -4.03 6.07
CA ASP A 333 13.84 -2.64 6.14
C ASP A 333 13.29 -2.29 7.53
N LEU A 334 12.57 -3.22 8.19
CA LEU A 334 12.12 -3.05 9.58
C LEU A 334 13.31 -2.95 10.54
N ALA A 335 14.32 -3.81 10.37
CA ALA A 335 15.55 -3.74 11.17
C ALA A 335 16.34 -2.45 10.89
N ALA A 336 16.43 -2.04 9.61
CA ALA A 336 17.16 -0.82 9.23
C ALA A 336 16.50 0.44 9.78
N VAL A 337 15.17 0.58 9.69
CA VAL A 337 14.49 1.77 10.24
C VAL A 337 14.65 1.86 11.75
N TYR A 338 14.65 0.73 12.46
CA TYR A 338 15.00 0.70 13.87
C TYR A 338 16.42 1.21 14.11
N LEU A 339 17.41 0.71 13.36
CA LEU A 339 18.80 1.17 13.48
C LEU A 339 18.97 2.66 13.17
N MET A 340 18.17 3.21 12.27
CA MET A 340 18.18 4.63 11.92
C MET A 340 17.65 5.54 13.02
N LYS A 341 16.61 5.11 13.73
CA LYS A 341 15.88 5.93 14.72
C LYS A 341 15.30 5.05 15.84
N PRO A 342 16.16 4.41 16.65
CA PRO A 342 15.72 3.43 17.66
C PRO A 342 14.76 4.03 18.70
N GLU A 343 14.88 5.32 18.98
CA GLU A 343 14.02 6.04 19.91
C GLU A 343 12.53 6.08 19.53
N ASN A 344 12.20 5.76 18.28
CA ASN A 344 10.81 5.73 17.80
C ASN A 344 10.12 4.38 18.07
N PHE A 345 10.83 3.36 18.51
CA PHE A 345 10.30 2.01 18.60
C PHE A 345 10.44 1.44 20.01
N ILE A 346 9.33 1.02 20.58
CA ILE A 346 9.26 0.50 21.95
C ILE A 346 8.52 -0.85 21.99
N ASP A 347 8.77 -1.61 23.05
CA ASP A 347 8.03 -2.82 23.37
C ASP A 347 6.58 -2.50 23.74
N GLY A 348 5.63 -3.33 23.30
CA GLY A 348 4.19 -3.12 23.50
C GLY A 348 3.53 -2.14 22.53
N GLN A 349 4.27 -1.60 21.55
CA GLN A 349 3.78 -0.56 20.63
C GLN A 349 2.76 -1.12 19.62
N LEU A 350 2.83 -2.40 19.26
CA LEU A 350 1.99 -3.01 18.24
C LEU A 350 0.90 -3.94 18.80
N ASN A 351 0.88 -4.22 20.11
CA ASN A 351 -0.06 -5.17 20.71
C ASN A 351 -0.10 -6.51 19.95
N ILE A 352 1.05 -7.14 19.81
CA ILE A 352 1.27 -8.46 19.22
C ILE A 352 1.56 -9.50 20.32
N PRO A 353 1.52 -10.81 20.04
CA PRO A 353 1.77 -11.83 21.07
C PRO A 353 3.12 -11.73 21.77
N GLU A 354 4.11 -11.16 21.13
CA GLU A 354 5.45 -10.94 21.68
C GLU A 354 5.55 -9.69 22.57
N SER A 355 4.60 -8.76 22.50
CA SER A 355 4.61 -7.52 23.29
C SER A 355 4.80 -7.78 24.79
N GLY A 356 5.70 -7.06 25.43
CA GLY A 356 6.05 -7.22 26.83
C GLY A 356 7.29 -8.08 27.07
N ASN A 357 8.03 -8.47 26.02
CA ASN A 357 9.25 -9.28 26.14
C ASN A 357 10.54 -8.46 26.31
N GLY A 358 10.46 -7.13 26.29
CA GLY A 358 11.59 -6.21 26.39
C GLY A 358 12.27 -5.90 25.05
N ILE A 359 11.74 -6.41 23.93
CA ILE A 359 12.21 -6.14 22.57
C ILE A 359 11.22 -5.19 21.91
N PRO A 360 11.64 -4.15 21.17
CA PRO A 360 10.71 -3.34 20.39
C PRO A 360 9.90 -4.19 19.41
N ASP A 361 8.57 -4.08 19.45
CA ASP A 361 7.66 -4.92 18.66
C ASP A 361 7.94 -4.93 17.15
N ILE A 362 8.52 -3.86 16.60
CA ILE A 362 8.93 -3.81 15.19
C ILE A 362 10.02 -4.85 14.86
N LEU A 363 10.89 -5.17 15.83
CA LEU A 363 11.91 -6.20 15.68
C LEU A 363 11.31 -7.61 15.87
N ASP A 364 10.30 -7.77 16.72
CA ASP A 364 9.55 -9.03 16.82
C ASP A 364 8.80 -9.32 15.54
N GLU A 365 8.21 -8.29 14.90
CA GLU A 365 7.60 -8.43 13.59
C GLU A 365 8.62 -8.83 12.51
N ALA A 366 9.82 -8.23 12.52
CA ALA A 366 10.90 -8.63 11.63
C ALA A 366 11.37 -10.07 11.90
N ALA A 367 11.44 -10.47 13.17
CA ALA A 367 11.79 -11.85 13.57
C ALA A 367 10.76 -12.88 13.11
N TRP A 368 9.46 -12.53 13.12
CA TRP A 368 8.41 -13.36 12.55
C TRP A 368 8.68 -13.66 11.07
N GLY A 369 9.15 -12.67 10.32
CA GLY A 369 9.46 -12.78 8.91
C GLY A 369 10.52 -13.81 8.56
N VAL A 370 11.43 -14.15 9.47
CA VAL A 370 12.49 -15.16 9.26
C VAL A 370 12.27 -16.47 10.00
N LYS A 371 11.26 -16.57 10.86
CA LYS A 371 11.02 -17.73 11.73
C LYS A 371 10.89 -19.03 10.95
N HIS A 372 10.12 -19.04 9.86
CA HIS A 372 9.94 -20.21 9.00
C HIS A 372 11.21 -20.58 8.25
N LEU A 373 12.05 -19.61 7.88
CA LEU A 373 13.30 -19.82 7.18
C LEU A 373 14.38 -20.42 8.10
N LEU A 374 14.41 -19.98 9.36
CA LEU A 374 15.23 -20.60 10.40
C LEU A 374 14.90 -22.09 10.56
N ALA A 375 13.62 -22.45 10.53
CA ALA A 375 13.16 -23.84 10.70
C ALA A 375 13.57 -24.75 9.54
N VAL A 376 13.73 -24.20 8.32
CA VAL A 376 14.12 -24.97 7.13
C VAL A 376 15.61 -24.86 6.78
N GLN A 377 16.39 -24.10 7.56
CA GLN A 377 17.84 -24.03 7.35
C GLN A 377 18.47 -25.40 7.53
N GLN A 378 19.19 -25.85 6.53
CA GLN A 378 19.87 -27.15 6.54
C GLN A 378 21.16 -27.11 7.37
N ASP A 379 21.67 -28.26 7.78
CA ASP A 379 22.90 -28.37 8.58
C ASP A 379 24.11 -27.72 7.92
N ASN A 380 24.20 -27.80 6.58
CA ASN A 380 25.24 -27.14 5.79
C ASN A 380 25.02 -25.60 5.63
N GLY A 381 23.94 -25.05 6.17
CA GLY A 381 23.61 -23.63 6.12
C GLY A 381 22.70 -23.22 4.98
N GLY A 382 22.42 -24.07 4.02
CA GLY A 382 21.55 -23.79 2.88
C GLY A 382 20.10 -23.53 3.29
N VAL A 383 19.45 -22.54 2.67
CA VAL A 383 18.07 -22.15 2.95
C VAL A 383 17.28 -22.10 1.64
N GLY A 384 16.17 -22.84 1.61
CA GLY A 384 15.13 -22.64 0.60
C GLY A 384 14.29 -21.44 1.00
N THR A 385 14.19 -20.45 0.12
CA THR A 385 13.57 -19.17 0.45
C THR A 385 12.18 -18.95 -0.15
N TRP A 386 11.71 -19.91 -0.92
CA TRP A 386 10.44 -19.84 -1.59
C TRP A 386 9.49 -20.92 -1.07
N PHE A 387 8.38 -20.52 -0.50
CA PHE A 387 7.32 -21.39 -0.02
C PHE A 387 6.11 -21.22 -0.93
N GLU A 388 5.70 -22.29 -1.57
CA GLU A 388 4.73 -22.27 -2.65
C GLU A 388 3.87 -23.53 -2.68
N THR A 389 2.74 -23.47 -3.36
CA THR A 389 1.88 -24.60 -3.69
C THR A 389 1.92 -24.90 -5.18
N THR A 390 1.06 -25.80 -5.64
CA THR A 390 0.88 -26.12 -7.08
C THR A 390 -0.11 -25.23 -7.79
N GLY A 391 -0.58 -24.15 -7.16
CA GLY A 391 -1.51 -23.18 -7.73
C GLY A 391 -2.06 -22.22 -6.68
N HIS A 392 -2.47 -21.04 -7.10
CA HIS A 392 -3.07 -20.06 -6.19
C HIS A 392 -4.42 -20.54 -5.67
N PRO A 393 -4.76 -20.25 -4.40
CA PRO A 393 -6.08 -20.53 -3.86
C PRO A 393 -7.14 -19.67 -4.56
N GLY A 394 -8.33 -20.23 -4.69
CA GLY A 394 -9.50 -19.54 -5.24
C GLY A 394 -10.39 -18.95 -4.15
N GLN A 395 -11.24 -18.00 -4.53
CA GLN A 395 -12.17 -17.33 -3.59
C GLN A 395 -13.11 -18.27 -2.83
N GLY A 396 -13.45 -19.42 -3.40
CA GLY A 396 -14.38 -20.39 -2.78
C GLY A 396 -13.71 -21.43 -1.88
N GLU A 397 -12.38 -21.33 -1.64
CA GLU A 397 -11.65 -22.35 -0.91
C GLU A 397 -11.67 -22.17 0.62
N GLY A 398 -12.20 -21.04 1.10
CA GLY A 398 -12.33 -20.77 2.53
C GLY A 398 -11.08 -20.13 3.15
N LEU A 399 -10.93 -20.31 4.47
CA LEU A 399 -9.79 -19.81 5.24
C LEU A 399 -8.51 -20.60 4.92
N PRO A 400 -7.32 -20.02 5.19
CA PRO A 400 -6.02 -20.64 4.85
C PRO A 400 -5.74 -21.96 5.54
N ASP A 401 -6.37 -22.29 6.67
CA ASP A 401 -6.28 -23.59 7.35
C ASP A 401 -7.00 -24.71 6.59
N ASN A 402 -7.92 -24.35 5.68
CA ASN A 402 -8.61 -25.28 4.78
C ASN A 402 -7.88 -25.54 3.47
N GLU A 403 -6.72 -24.92 3.24
CA GLU A 403 -5.90 -25.12 2.04
C GLU A 403 -5.49 -26.60 1.93
N LYS A 404 -5.97 -27.26 0.87
CA LYS A 404 -5.73 -28.70 0.65
C LYS A 404 -4.44 -28.98 -0.10
N ARG A 405 -3.88 -27.99 -0.75
CA ARG A 405 -2.62 -28.14 -1.47
C ARG A 405 -1.46 -28.23 -0.50
N SER A 406 -0.51 -29.11 -0.79
CA SER A 406 0.72 -29.19 0.00
C SER A 406 1.57 -27.95 -0.24
N TYR A 407 2.15 -27.45 0.84
CA TYR A 407 3.12 -26.36 0.81
C TYR A 407 4.52 -26.93 0.69
N TYR A 408 5.32 -26.38 -0.20
CA TYR A 408 6.71 -26.74 -0.46
C TYR A 408 7.62 -25.60 -0.13
N VAL A 409 8.79 -25.91 0.44
CA VAL A 409 9.92 -25.01 0.43
C VAL A 409 10.83 -25.37 -0.73
N SER A 410 11.34 -24.40 -1.48
CA SER A 410 12.29 -24.62 -2.56
C SER A 410 13.55 -25.31 -2.05
N ALA A 411 14.25 -26.06 -2.95
CA ALA A 411 15.60 -26.48 -2.65
C ALA A 411 16.51 -25.26 -2.44
N PRO A 412 17.51 -25.32 -1.55
CA PRO A 412 18.45 -24.22 -1.33
C PRO A 412 19.18 -23.80 -2.60
N SER A 413 19.44 -22.51 -2.71
CA SER A 413 20.32 -21.92 -3.72
C SER A 413 21.30 -20.94 -3.05
N ARG A 414 22.43 -20.69 -3.67
CA ARG A 414 23.43 -19.73 -3.14
C ARG A 414 22.83 -18.32 -3.04
N ASN A 415 22.11 -17.91 -4.09
CA ASN A 415 21.50 -16.59 -4.16
C ASN A 415 20.41 -16.39 -3.10
N GLY A 416 19.46 -17.31 -2.99
CA GLY A 416 18.41 -17.25 -1.97
C GLY A 416 18.98 -17.33 -0.55
N THR A 417 20.00 -18.18 -0.34
CA THR A 417 20.68 -18.31 0.97
C THR A 417 21.45 -17.02 1.33
N MET A 418 22.06 -16.33 0.36
CA MET A 418 22.72 -15.03 0.60
C MET A 418 21.71 -13.92 0.93
N GLU A 419 20.57 -13.91 0.25
CA GLU A 419 19.47 -12.97 0.59
C GLU A 419 18.98 -13.19 2.03
N TYR A 420 18.84 -14.44 2.43
CA TYR A 420 18.54 -14.80 3.82
C TYR A 420 19.65 -14.34 4.78
N ALA A 421 20.93 -14.61 4.47
CA ALA A 421 22.06 -14.19 5.30
C ALA A 421 22.08 -12.67 5.50
N ALA A 422 21.78 -11.90 4.44
CA ALA A 422 21.69 -10.45 4.49
C ALA A 422 20.57 -9.96 5.42
N ALA A 423 19.39 -10.55 5.32
CA ALA A 423 18.25 -10.16 6.15
C ALA A 423 18.48 -10.51 7.63
N VAL A 424 18.92 -11.74 7.90
CA VAL A 424 19.12 -12.25 9.26
C VAL A 424 20.29 -11.55 9.95
N SER A 425 21.37 -11.24 9.23
CA SER A 425 22.48 -10.46 9.81
C SER A 425 22.08 -9.01 10.13
N THR A 426 21.19 -8.39 9.32
CA THR A 426 20.65 -7.06 9.63
C THR A 426 19.78 -7.12 10.90
N LEU A 427 18.95 -8.15 11.03
CA LEU A 427 18.14 -8.39 12.22
C LEU A 427 19.02 -8.64 13.45
N ALA A 428 20.08 -9.45 13.34
CA ALA A 428 21.04 -9.69 14.42
C ALA A 428 21.69 -8.39 14.92
N LEU A 429 22.06 -7.50 13.99
CA LEU A 429 22.64 -6.19 14.32
C LEU A 429 21.63 -5.31 15.06
N ALA A 430 20.36 -5.29 14.60
CA ALA A 430 19.28 -4.55 15.24
C ALA A 430 18.96 -5.10 16.63
N MET A 431 18.87 -6.42 16.80
CA MET A 431 18.66 -7.09 18.09
C MET A 431 19.81 -6.79 19.08
N LYS A 432 21.07 -6.81 18.61
CA LYS A 432 22.24 -6.40 19.42
C LYS A 432 22.10 -4.94 19.88
N LYS A 433 21.68 -4.05 18.99
CA LYS A 433 21.43 -2.62 19.30
C LYS A 433 20.30 -2.44 20.32
N ALA A 434 19.25 -3.26 20.24
CA ALA A 434 18.13 -3.29 21.18
C ALA A 434 18.48 -3.91 22.54
N GLY A 435 19.66 -4.50 22.70
CA GLY A 435 20.07 -5.19 23.94
C GLY A 435 19.58 -6.64 24.03
N ALA A 436 18.90 -7.17 23.04
CA ALA A 436 18.39 -8.55 22.96
C ALA A 436 19.51 -9.54 22.58
N LYS A 437 20.44 -9.76 23.51
CA LYS A 437 21.71 -10.50 23.27
C LYS A 437 21.46 -11.92 22.77
N SER A 438 20.58 -12.68 23.42
CA SER A 438 20.28 -14.07 23.06
C SER A 438 19.74 -14.20 21.65
N GLU A 439 18.80 -13.31 21.26
CA GLU A 439 18.23 -13.30 19.91
C GLU A 439 19.29 -12.86 18.87
N ALA A 440 20.11 -11.86 19.20
CA ALA A 440 21.20 -11.43 18.33
C ALA A 440 22.19 -12.56 18.05
N GLU A 441 22.60 -13.35 19.06
CA GLU A 441 23.49 -14.49 18.91
C GLU A 441 22.88 -15.62 18.08
N LYS A 442 21.60 -15.92 18.30
CA LYS A 442 20.83 -16.90 17.51
C LYS A 442 20.80 -16.54 16.03
N TYR A 443 20.46 -15.29 15.71
CA TYR A 443 20.42 -14.82 14.32
C TYR A 443 21.81 -14.72 13.70
N LEU A 444 22.81 -14.30 14.46
CA LEU A 444 24.21 -14.30 14.01
C LEU A 444 24.69 -15.71 13.63
N ALA A 445 24.46 -16.69 14.50
CA ALA A 445 24.86 -18.08 14.22
C ALA A 445 24.23 -18.62 12.94
N SER A 446 22.93 -18.32 12.70
CA SER A 446 22.23 -18.69 11.48
C SER A 446 22.77 -17.95 10.25
N ALA A 447 23.05 -16.65 10.36
CA ALA A 447 23.60 -15.85 9.28
C ALA A 447 25.00 -16.33 8.86
N VAL A 448 25.85 -16.73 9.82
CA VAL A 448 27.19 -17.27 9.54
C VAL A 448 27.10 -18.60 8.77
N LYS A 449 26.21 -19.49 9.17
CA LYS A 449 25.99 -20.76 8.42
C LYS A 449 25.51 -20.47 7.00
N ALA A 450 24.56 -19.57 6.82
CA ALA A 450 24.03 -19.19 5.52
C ALA A 450 25.08 -18.50 4.63
N TRP A 451 25.90 -17.63 5.21
CA TRP A 451 27.03 -17.01 4.52
C TRP A 451 27.99 -18.07 3.97
N ASN A 452 28.45 -19.01 4.82
CA ASN A 452 29.40 -20.06 4.42
C ASN A 452 28.84 -20.91 3.29
N PHE A 453 27.57 -21.28 3.33
CA PHE A 453 26.91 -21.97 2.22
C PHE A 453 26.90 -21.13 0.94
N ALA A 454 26.53 -19.86 1.03
CA ALA A 454 26.31 -19.02 -0.12
C ALA A 454 27.59 -18.63 -0.86
N ILE A 455 28.70 -18.39 -0.15
CA ILE A 455 29.99 -18.05 -0.78
C ILE A 455 30.67 -19.24 -1.44
N ASP A 456 30.39 -20.49 -0.99
CA ASP A 456 31.01 -21.69 -1.55
C ASP A 456 30.44 -21.99 -2.96
N PRO A 457 31.26 -21.91 -4.03
CA PRO A 457 30.83 -22.23 -5.38
C PRO A 457 30.40 -23.69 -5.57
N GLY A 458 30.83 -24.60 -4.71
CA GLY A 458 30.42 -26.01 -4.71
C GLY A 458 28.93 -26.20 -4.40
N ASN A 459 28.29 -25.22 -3.71
CA ASN A 459 26.87 -25.25 -3.38
C ASN A 459 25.97 -24.66 -4.48
N ARG A 460 26.51 -24.38 -5.67
CA ARG A 460 25.70 -23.92 -6.81
C ARG A 460 24.62 -24.94 -7.13
N ALA A 461 23.34 -24.51 -7.11
CA ALA A 461 22.23 -25.41 -7.38
C ALA A 461 22.25 -25.87 -8.84
N VAL A 462 22.39 -27.18 -9.02
CA VAL A 462 22.30 -27.89 -10.31
C VAL A 462 21.39 -29.08 -10.12
N SER A 463 20.36 -29.20 -10.92
CA SER A 463 19.37 -30.27 -10.80
C SER A 463 18.86 -30.73 -12.16
N TRP A 464 18.54 -31.99 -12.24
CA TRP A 464 17.76 -32.54 -13.34
C TRP A 464 16.30 -32.60 -12.91
N LEU A 465 15.45 -31.94 -13.67
CA LEU A 465 14.02 -31.78 -13.36
C LEU A 465 13.18 -32.34 -14.52
N ARG A 466 12.01 -32.84 -14.19
CA ARG A 466 11.00 -33.21 -15.19
C ARG A 466 10.15 -32.00 -15.54
N TYR A 467 9.85 -31.81 -16.81
CA TYR A 467 8.90 -30.81 -17.29
C TYR A 467 8.18 -31.32 -18.54
N LYS A 468 6.85 -31.50 -18.45
CA LYS A 468 5.99 -31.97 -19.54
C LYS A 468 6.59 -33.19 -20.26
N ASN A 469 6.89 -34.23 -19.51
CA ASN A 469 7.47 -35.50 -19.97
C ASN A 469 8.90 -35.42 -20.57
N LYS A 470 9.60 -34.32 -20.38
CA LYS A 470 11.02 -34.18 -20.77
C LYS A 470 11.89 -34.00 -19.52
N MET A 471 13.11 -34.43 -19.60
CA MET A 471 14.13 -34.08 -18.60
C MET A 471 14.82 -32.80 -19.03
N ILE A 472 14.88 -31.84 -18.11
CA ILE A 472 15.57 -30.58 -18.29
C ILE A 472 16.61 -30.40 -17.22
N SER A 473 17.69 -29.71 -17.52
CA SER A 473 18.70 -29.34 -16.52
C SER A 473 18.42 -27.94 -15.99
N TYR A 474 18.37 -27.84 -14.68
CA TYR A 474 18.42 -26.57 -13.97
C TYR A 474 19.85 -26.29 -13.53
N ARG A 475 20.32 -25.09 -13.81
CA ARG A 475 21.57 -24.57 -13.27
C ARG A 475 21.37 -23.16 -12.75
N GLU A 476 21.67 -22.96 -11.48
CA GLU A 476 21.62 -21.64 -10.88
C GLU A 476 22.57 -20.68 -11.62
N GLU A 477 22.08 -19.48 -11.95
CA GLU A 477 22.93 -18.44 -12.53
C GLU A 477 24.11 -18.11 -11.62
N PRO A 478 25.23 -17.63 -12.16
CA PRO A 478 26.32 -17.15 -11.33
C PRO A 478 25.83 -16.12 -10.32
N PHE A 479 26.49 -16.09 -9.19
CA PHE A 479 26.16 -15.19 -8.09
C PHE A 479 26.16 -13.72 -8.56
N LEU A 480 24.99 -13.09 -8.60
CA LEU A 480 24.80 -11.77 -9.18
C LEU A 480 24.48 -10.67 -8.15
N TYR A 481 24.36 -11.02 -6.85
CA TYR A 481 23.76 -10.12 -5.88
C TYR A 481 24.76 -9.44 -4.97
N GLY A 482 25.46 -8.48 -5.52
CA GLY A 482 26.33 -7.60 -4.79
C GLY A 482 25.66 -6.89 -3.59
N GLU A 483 24.35 -6.57 -3.69
CA GLU A 483 23.60 -5.98 -2.59
C GLU A 483 23.55 -6.86 -1.36
N ASN A 484 23.10 -8.10 -1.53
CA ASN A 484 22.96 -9.02 -0.41
C ASN A 484 24.34 -9.48 0.10
N LEU A 485 25.31 -9.62 -0.79
CA LEU A 485 26.70 -9.90 -0.43
C LEU A 485 27.28 -8.77 0.43
N LEU A 486 27.11 -7.51 -0.02
CA LEU A 486 27.57 -6.35 0.73
C LEU A 486 26.90 -6.28 2.10
N LYS A 487 25.59 -6.38 2.15
CA LYS A 487 24.82 -6.26 3.38
C LYS A 487 25.22 -7.34 4.40
N ALA A 488 25.25 -8.60 3.96
CA ALA A 488 25.63 -9.70 4.82
C ALA A 488 27.10 -9.59 5.28
N GLY A 489 28.03 -9.31 4.37
CA GLY A 489 29.45 -9.20 4.68
C GLY A 489 29.74 -8.07 5.69
N VAL A 490 29.19 -6.88 5.45
CA VAL A 490 29.36 -5.75 6.38
C VAL A 490 28.73 -6.04 7.75
N ASN A 491 27.49 -6.54 7.77
CA ASN A 491 26.82 -6.86 9.04
C ASN A 491 27.57 -7.92 9.84
N LEU A 492 28.03 -8.99 9.18
CA LEU A 492 28.81 -10.06 9.85
C LEU A 492 30.14 -9.53 10.37
N PHE A 493 30.83 -8.68 9.61
CA PHE A 493 32.03 -8.01 10.11
C PHE A 493 31.75 -7.16 11.36
N LEU A 494 30.69 -6.36 11.35
CA LEU A 494 30.29 -5.52 12.50
C LEU A 494 29.90 -6.35 13.73
N LEU A 495 29.35 -7.53 13.52
CA LEU A 495 28.92 -8.41 14.60
C LEU A 495 30.07 -9.23 15.20
N THR A 496 31.05 -9.65 14.37
CA THR A 496 32.12 -10.58 14.75
C THR A 496 33.50 -9.96 14.85
N GLY A 497 33.76 -8.87 14.13
CA GLY A 497 35.11 -8.28 13.95
C GLY A 497 35.98 -9.00 12.92
N GLU A 498 35.50 -10.07 12.29
CA GLU A 498 36.31 -10.92 11.40
C GLU A 498 36.34 -10.38 9.96
N ARG A 499 37.54 -9.96 9.47
CA ARG A 499 37.74 -9.41 8.12
C ARG A 499 37.38 -10.35 6.98
N LYS A 500 37.41 -11.66 7.19
CA LYS A 500 37.05 -12.65 6.15
C LYS A 500 35.65 -12.39 5.51
N TYR A 501 34.76 -11.68 6.21
CA TYR A 501 33.45 -11.33 5.66
C TYR A 501 33.49 -10.14 4.71
N LEU A 502 34.52 -9.31 4.77
CA LEU A 502 34.69 -8.17 3.86
C LEU A 502 35.38 -8.58 2.54
N GLU A 503 36.22 -9.61 2.55
CA GLU A 503 37.04 -10.00 1.38
C GLU A 503 36.21 -10.27 0.12
N PRO A 504 35.12 -11.10 0.14
CA PRO A 504 34.31 -11.31 -1.06
C PRO A 504 33.58 -10.05 -1.54
N VAL A 505 33.27 -9.13 -0.63
CA VAL A 505 32.66 -7.83 -0.97
C VAL A 505 33.66 -6.91 -1.66
N LEU A 506 34.91 -6.90 -1.19
CA LEU A 506 36.01 -6.12 -1.78
C LEU A 506 36.34 -6.59 -3.19
N GLU A 507 36.35 -7.90 -3.41
CA GLU A 507 36.57 -8.51 -4.74
C GLU A 507 35.46 -8.13 -5.74
N ASP A 508 34.23 -7.93 -5.26
CA ASP A 508 33.04 -7.70 -6.10
C ASP A 508 32.58 -6.25 -6.17
N GLN A 509 33.33 -5.32 -5.58
CA GLN A 509 32.93 -3.88 -5.46
C GLN A 509 32.49 -3.28 -6.79
N LYS A 510 33.22 -3.54 -7.88
CA LYS A 510 32.90 -2.97 -9.18
C LYS A 510 31.54 -3.44 -9.69
N ARG A 511 31.24 -4.73 -9.57
CA ARG A 511 29.95 -5.31 -9.98
C ARG A 511 28.80 -4.84 -9.08
N ILE A 512 29.05 -4.71 -7.77
CA ILE A 512 28.11 -4.13 -6.82
C ILE A 512 27.75 -2.69 -7.25
N GLN A 513 28.72 -1.85 -7.53
CA GLN A 513 28.52 -0.50 -7.97
C GLN A 513 27.78 -0.42 -9.32
N GLU A 514 28.14 -1.27 -10.27
CA GLU A 514 27.48 -1.32 -11.58
C GLU A 514 26.02 -1.75 -11.48
N SER A 515 25.71 -2.72 -10.62
CA SER A 515 24.31 -3.17 -10.41
C SER A 515 23.46 -2.08 -9.76
N PHE A 516 24.02 -1.36 -8.80
CA PHE A 516 23.35 -0.28 -8.08
C PHE A 516 22.95 0.88 -9.02
N SER A 517 23.83 1.30 -9.91
CA SER A 517 23.56 2.40 -10.83
C SER A 517 22.48 2.08 -11.88
N LYS A 518 22.29 0.81 -12.23
CA LYS A 518 21.38 0.37 -13.29
C LYS A 518 19.96 0.07 -12.80
N ASP A 519 19.82 -0.41 -11.58
CA ASP A 519 18.58 -1.03 -11.10
C ASP A 519 18.12 -0.49 -9.73
N PHE A 520 18.29 0.80 -9.47
CA PHE A 520 17.95 1.45 -8.20
C PHE A 520 16.53 1.13 -7.68
N TRP A 521 15.55 1.02 -8.58
CA TRP A 521 14.17 0.70 -8.22
C TRP A 521 13.97 -0.72 -7.67
N ARG A 522 14.92 -1.63 -7.90
CA ARG A 522 14.88 -3.01 -7.37
C ARG A 522 15.36 -3.10 -5.94
N TRP A 523 16.09 -2.09 -5.48
CA TRP A 523 16.77 -2.09 -4.20
C TRP A 523 15.94 -1.33 -3.17
N SER A 524 15.99 -1.75 -1.89
CA SER A 524 15.50 -0.86 -0.85
C SER A 524 16.44 0.33 -0.70
N PRO A 525 15.93 1.56 -0.63
CA PRO A 525 16.76 2.70 -0.25
C PRO A 525 17.50 2.49 1.07
N LEU A 526 17.04 1.59 1.94
CA LEU A 526 17.66 1.31 3.23
C LEU A 526 18.74 0.24 3.18
N THR A 527 18.91 -0.47 2.07
CA THR A 527 19.87 -1.57 1.93
C THR A 527 21.28 -1.18 2.37
N TRP A 528 21.70 0.02 1.99
CA TRP A 528 23.07 0.51 2.19
C TRP A 528 23.21 1.34 3.45
N MET A 529 22.12 1.55 4.18
CA MET A 529 22.11 2.41 5.37
C MET A 529 23.11 1.95 6.42
N VAL A 530 23.43 0.65 6.46
CA VAL A 530 24.46 0.12 7.35
C VAL A 530 25.82 0.77 7.15
N LEU A 531 26.20 1.12 5.90
CA LEU A 531 27.44 1.82 5.60
C LEU A 531 27.47 3.27 6.10
N GLU A 532 26.32 3.88 6.29
CA GLU A 532 26.19 5.22 6.84
C GLU A 532 26.19 5.20 8.37
N LEU A 533 25.48 4.24 8.95
CA LEU A 533 25.39 4.08 10.41
C LEU A 533 26.70 3.55 11.03
N TYR A 534 27.40 2.71 10.29
CA TYR A 534 28.64 2.05 10.71
C TYR A 534 29.66 2.10 9.55
N PRO A 535 30.32 3.25 9.34
CA PRO A 535 31.23 3.42 8.23
C PRO A 535 32.42 2.46 8.26
N VAL A 536 32.61 1.75 7.16
CA VAL A 536 33.78 0.90 6.91
C VAL A 536 34.63 1.61 5.85
N THR A 537 35.90 1.89 6.19
CA THR A 537 36.80 2.73 5.38
C THR A 537 36.96 2.21 3.97
N GLU A 538 37.07 0.90 3.82
CA GLU A 538 37.26 0.20 2.53
C GLU A 538 36.11 0.41 1.56
N PHE A 539 34.93 0.73 2.07
CA PHE A 539 33.73 0.98 1.25
C PHE A 539 33.35 2.48 1.10
N ALA A 540 34.28 3.37 1.39
CA ALA A 540 34.04 4.81 1.30
C ALA A 540 33.58 5.25 -0.10
N GLN A 541 34.10 4.63 -1.17
CA GLN A 541 33.67 4.93 -2.53
C GLN A 541 32.24 4.45 -2.79
N LEU A 542 31.90 3.20 -2.43
CA LEU A 542 30.53 2.66 -2.56
C LEU A 542 29.53 3.50 -1.76
N ARG A 543 29.89 3.91 -0.54
CA ARG A 543 29.08 4.81 0.27
C ARG A 543 28.81 6.13 -0.42
N ASN A 544 29.83 6.75 -1.02
CA ASN A 544 29.66 8.01 -1.73
C ASN A 544 28.76 7.87 -2.97
N GLU A 545 28.88 6.77 -3.72
CA GLU A 545 27.99 6.51 -4.86
C GLU A 545 26.55 6.28 -4.42
N TYR A 546 26.34 5.55 -3.34
CA TYR A 546 25.04 5.39 -2.71
C TYR A 546 24.40 6.73 -2.36
N ARG A 547 25.16 7.59 -1.64
CA ARG A 547 24.68 8.93 -1.27
C ARG A 547 24.25 9.74 -2.49
N LYS A 548 25.06 9.75 -3.56
CA LYS A 548 24.73 10.46 -4.81
C LYS A 548 23.41 9.99 -5.41
N VAL A 549 23.18 8.67 -5.46
CA VAL A 549 21.97 8.10 -6.06
C VAL A 549 20.73 8.42 -5.21
N ILE A 550 20.81 8.23 -3.89
CA ILE A 550 19.71 8.54 -2.98
C ILE A 550 19.34 10.02 -3.03
N LEU A 551 20.34 10.91 -2.97
CA LEU A 551 20.07 12.35 -2.98
C LEU A 551 19.52 12.83 -4.32
N ARG A 552 20.07 12.35 -5.45
CA ARG A 552 19.53 12.65 -6.78
C ARG A 552 18.05 12.26 -6.90
N ASP A 553 17.69 11.07 -6.45
CA ASP A 553 16.33 10.57 -6.57
C ASP A 553 15.39 11.26 -5.56
N ALA A 554 15.88 11.59 -4.37
CA ALA A 554 15.13 12.38 -3.39
C ALA A 554 14.83 13.79 -3.90
N GLU A 555 15.80 14.49 -4.49
CA GLU A 555 15.60 15.83 -5.11
C GLU A 555 14.54 15.79 -6.21
N LYS A 556 14.61 14.78 -7.08
CA LYS A 556 13.61 14.61 -8.12
C LYS A 556 12.22 14.34 -7.58
N MET A 557 12.11 13.59 -6.47
CA MET A 557 10.83 13.37 -5.79
C MET A 557 10.26 14.65 -5.20
N LEU A 558 11.09 15.51 -4.58
CA LEU A 558 10.67 16.80 -4.06
C LEU A 558 10.23 17.74 -5.18
N GLU A 559 10.96 17.77 -6.29
CA GLU A 559 10.56 18.51 -7.49
C GLU A 559 9.20 18.05 -8.02
N ASN A 560 8.98 16.74 -8.13
CA ASN A 560 7.69 16.19 -8.56
C ASN A 560 6.56 16.55 -7.60
N GLN A 561 6.81 16.47 -6.29
CA GLN A 561 5.83 16.75 -5.26
C GLN A 561 5.31 18.19 -5.33
N GLU A 562 6.18 19.14 -5.64
CA GLU A 562 5.77 20.54 -5.76
C GLU A 562 5.23 20.88 -7.15
N ASN A 563 5.78 20.27 -8.21
CA ASN A 563 5.64 20.78 -9.57
C ASN A 563 4.79 19.93 -10.52
N THR A 564 4.25 18.77 -10.13
CA THR A 564 3.58 17.89 -11.09
C THR A 564 2.06 17.99 -11.07
N TYR A 565 1.45 17.86 -9.90
CA TYR A 565 -0.02 17.81 -9.77
C TYR A 565 -0.54 18.89 -8.80
N PRO A 566 -1.83 19.20 -8.84
CA PRO A 566 -2.43 20.07 -7.86
C PRO A 566 -2.27 19.57 -6.41
N TYR A 567 -2.26 18.27 -6.20
CA TYR A 567 -1.97 17.62 -4.92
C TYR A 567 -0.50 17.19 -4.86
N ARG A 568 0.13 17.27 -3.68
CA ARG A 568 1.55 16.94 -3.51
C ARG A 568 1.77 15.44 -3.44
N THR A 569 2.18 14.84 -4.54
CA THR A 569 2.61 13.44 -4.63
C THR A 569 4.03 13.32 -5.16
N LEU A 570 4.78 12.34 -4.70
CA LEU A 570 6.19 12.13 -5.07
C LEU A 570 6.40 11.61 -6.50
N TRP A 571 5.33 11.26 -7.19
CA TRP A 571 5.40 10.55 -8.45
C TRP A 571 5.03 11.41 -9.66
N HIS A 572 5.65 11.10 -10.83
CA HIS A 572 5.41 11.76 -12.10
C HIS A 572 5.10 10.71 -13.20
N ALA A 573 4.01 10.92 -13.94
CA ALA A 573 3.50 9.98 -14.93
C ALA A 573 4.34 9.80 -16.19
N HIS A 574 5.19 10.75 -16.55
CA HIS A 574 5.71 10.82 -17.91
C HIS A 574 6.75 9.76 -18.32
N ASN A 575 7.27 8.97 -17.37
CA ASN A 575 8.38 8.07 -17.64
C ASN A 575 8.01 6.58 -17.69
N ALA A 576 6.75 6.23 -17.54
CA ALA A 576 6.33 4.83 -17.61
C ALA A 576 5.26 4.70 -18.68
N GLY A 577 5.37 3.74 -19.57
CA GLY A 577 4.28 3.32 -20.44
C GLY A 577 3.03 2.82 -19.68
N TRP A 578 3.04 3.01 -18.37
CA TRP A 578 2.04 2.63 -17.38
C TRP A 578 1.80 3.82 -16.48
N VAL A 579 0.57 4.29 -16.41
CA VAL A 579 0.20 5.40 -15.51
C VAL A 579 -0.33 4.82 -14.21
N HIS A 580 0.42 4.99 -13.15
CA HIS A 580 0.03 4.57 -11.81
C HIS A 580 0.01 5.78 -10.90
N ALA A 581 -1.14 6.35 -10.66
CA ALA A 581 -1.26 7.57 -9.85
C ALA A 581 -1.00 7.32 -8.37
N MET A 582 -1.36 6.16 -7.85
CA MET A 582 -1.16 5.78 -6.44
C MET A 582 -0.85 4.29 -6.34
N ALA A 583 -0.21 3.71 -7.35
CA ALA A 583 -0.36 2.31 -7.56
C ALA A 583 0.97 1.60 -7.78
N TRP A 584 0.83 0.35 -7.89
CA TRP A 584 1.70 -0.75 -8.21
C TRP A 584 3.17 -0.59 -7.80
N GLY A 585 3.52 -1.29 -6.75
CA GLY A 585 4.89 -1.47 -6.34
C GLY A 585 5.61 -0.17 -6.03
N ASN A 586 6.54 0.19 -6.88
CA ASN A 586 7.46 1.31 -6.66
C ASN A 586 6.81 2.71 -6.67
N TYR A 587 5.56 2.83 -7.09
CA TYR A 587 4.88 4.13 -7.21
C TYR A 587 4.01 4.50 -6.01
N HIS A 588 3.90 3.61 -5.02
CA HIS A 588 3.15 3.87 -3.81
C HIS A 588 3.78 5.04 -3.02
N PRO A 589 3.00 6.06 -2.56
CA PRO A 589 3.55 7.27 -1.93
C PRO A 589 4.48 6.98 -0.75
N LEU A 590 4.10 6.10 0.18
CA LEU A 590 4.92 5.78 1.35
C LEU A 590 6.13 4.92 0.98
N ARG A 591 6.05 4.08 -0.05
CA ARG A 591 7.22 3.36 -0.55
C ARG A 591 8.26 4.31 -1.17
N ARG A 592 7.81 5.33 -1.89
CA ARG A 592 8.70 6.38 -2.43
C ARG A 592 9.29 7.22 -1.32
N ALA A 593 8.53 7.52 -0.27
CA ALA A 593 8.99 8.27 0.89
C ALA A 593 10.13 7.58 1.66
N VAL A 594 10.32 6.26 1.51
CA VAL A 594 11.50 5.55 2.05
C VAL A 594 12.81 6.16 1.52
N THR A 595 12.85 6.63 0.27
CA THR A 595 14.03 7.36 -0.26
C THR A 595 14.24 8.70 0.45
N LEU A 596 13.17 9.40 0.78
CA LEU A 596 13.25 10.69 1.48
C LEU A 596 13.73 10.53 2.93
N ILE A 597 13.23 9.52 3.66
CA ILE A 597 13.73 9.26 5.01
C ILE A 597 15.18 8.81 5.01
N ALA A 598 15.61 8.06 3.98
CA ALA A 598 17.03 7.75 3.79
C ALA A 598 17.84 9.01 3.55
N ALA A 599 17.42 9.89 2.63
CA ALA A 599 18.09 11.17 2.34
C ALA A 599 18.16 12.07 3.58
N HIS A 600 17.09 12.16 4.36
CA HIS A 600 17.09 12.89 5.64
C HIS A 600 18.13 12.30 6.61
N LYS A 601 18.19 10.97 6.75
CA LYS A 601 19.19 10.32 7.63
C LYS A 601 20.63 10.57 7.16
N LEU A 602 20.85 10.64 5.84
CA LEU A 602 22.18 10.92 5.25
C LEU A 602 22.66 12.35 5.48
N THR A 603 21.76 13.33 5.47
CA THR A 603 22.12 14.75 5.39
C THR A 603 21.70 15.56 6.61
N GLY A 604 20.65 15.16 7.31
CA GLY A 604 19.97 15.97 8.32
C GLY A 604 19.12 17.11 7.73
N GLU A 605 18.99 17.22 6.38
CA GLU A 605 18.26 18.31 5.76
C GLU A 605 16.75 18.14 5.92
N GLU A 606 16.12 19.11 6.54
CA GLU A 606 14.69 19.15 6.87
C GLU A 606 13.77 18.99 5.65
N LYS A 607 14.21 19.43 4.46
CA LYS A 607 13.39 19.33 3.22
C LYS A 607 12.97 17.89 2.90
N TYR A 608 13.85 16.91 3.16
CA TYR A 608 13.54 15.50 2.91
C TYR A 608 12.52 14.95 3.91
N LEU A 609 12.66 15.34 5.18
CA LEU A 609 11.70 14.97 6.21
C LEU A 609 10.32 15.58 5.92
N THR A 610 10.30 16.86 5.56
CA THR A 610 9.09 17.56 5.11
C THR A 610 8.42 16.86 3.93
N GLY A 611 9.19 16.49 2.89
CA GLY A 611 8.66 15.75 1.75
C GLY A 611 8.04 14.38 2.14
N ALA A 612 8.63 13.69 3.09
CA ALA A 612 8.10 12.43 3.60
C ALA A 612 6.80 12.64 4.41
N TYR A 613 6.70 13.70 5.23
CA TYR A 613 5.44 14.07 5.88
C TYR A 613 4.34 14.40 4.87
N LEU A 614 4.63 15.17 3.83
CA LEU A 614 3.65 15.50 2.79
C LEU A 614 3.20 14.26 1.99
N ALA A 615 4.07 13.28 1.78
CA ALA A 615 3.70 12.00 1.19
C ALA A 615 2.75 11.21 2.11
N ASN A 616 2.99 11.25 3.42
CA ASN A 616 2.10 10.67 4.42
C ASN A 616 0.75 11.40 4.48
N ASP A 617 0.73 12.73 4.38
CA ASP A 617 -0.51 13.51 4.31
C ASP A 617 -1.33 13.14 3.08
N PHE A 618 -0.68 13.00 1.91
CA PHE A 618 -1.34 12.53 0.69
C PHE A 618 -1.93 11.12 0.88
N HIS A 619 -1.15 10.21 1.46
CA HIS A 619 -1.61 8.85 1.75
C HIS A 619 -2.83 8.82 2.68
N ASN A 620 -2.88 9.71 3.65
CA ASN A 620 -3.91 9.75 4.69
C ASN A 620 -5.11 10.65 4.37
N GLY A 621 -5.26 11.14 3.12
CA GLY A 621 -6.48 11.82 2.69
C GLY A 621 -6.30 13.20 2.07
N ALA A 622 -5.13 13.83 2.14
CA ALA A 622 -4.84 15.07 1.42
C ALA A 622 -4.60 14.78 -0.08
N ASN A 623 -5.55 14.08 -0.71
CA ASN A 623 -5.49 13.57 -2.08
C ASN A 623 -6.82 13.77 -2.82
N PRO A 624 -6.86 13.61 -4.16
CA PRO A 624 -8.08 13.85 -4.94
C PRO A 624 -9.32 13.05 -4.51
N LEU A 625 -9.11 11.87 -3.90
CA LEU A 625 -10.19 11.01 -3.43
C LEU A 625 -10.70 11.41 -2.04
N GLY A 626 -9.95 12.25 -1.29
CA GLY A 626 -10.29 12.63 0.08
C GLY A 626 -10.37 11.44 1.01
N ARG A 627 -9.55 10.39 0.80
CA ARG A 627 -9.56 9.17 1.62
C ARG A 627 -8.16 8.72 1.98
N SER A 628 -8.04 8.10 3.14
CA SER A 628 -6.86 7.30 3.47
C SER A 628 -6.73 6.13 2.50
N MET A 629 -5.52 5.68 2.24
CA MET A 629 -5.25 4.55 1.36
C MET A 629 -5.01 3.24 2.11
N THR A 630 -5.23 3.22 3.42
CA THR A 630 -5.07 2.03 4.25
C THR A 630 -6.37 1.69 4.96
N SER A 631 -6.75 0.39 4.94
CA SER A 631 -7.94 -0.10 5.64
C SER A 631 -7.88 0.22 7.12
N GLY A 632 -9.00 0.66 7.65
CA GLY A 632 -9.14 0.95 9.07
C GLY A 632 -8.38 2.18 9.54
N LEU A 633 -7.79 3.00 8.66
CA LEU A 633 -7.07 4.21 9.02
C LEU A 633 -7.84 5.45 8.57
N GLY A 634 -8.09 6.38 9.49
CA GLY A 634 -8.90 7.57 9.24
C GLY A 634 -10.40 7.28 9.20
N LYS A 635 -11.20 8.22 8.69
CA LYS A 635 -12.68 8.11 8.63
C LYS A 635 -13.18 7.53 7.31
N ILE A 636 -12.48 7.80 6.22
CA ILE A 636 -12.80 7.35 4.86
C ILE A 636 -11.60 6.60 4.33
N TYR A 637 -11.75 5.30 4.14
CA TYR A 637 -10.69 4.40 3.69
C TYR A 637 -11.21 3.37 2.69
N PRO A 638 -10.32 2.63 1.96
CA PRO A 638 -10.73 1.57 1.08
C PRO A 638 -11.44 0.46 1.88
N ALA A 639 -12.58 0.02 1.37
CA ALA A 639 -13.43 -0.93 2.07
C ALA A 639 -13.24 -2.38 1.61
N VAL A 640 -12.80 -2.58 0.39
CA VAL A 640 -12.70 -3.89 -0.27
C VAL A 640 -11.32 -4.07 -0.87
N PHE A 641 -10.72 -5.22 -0.58
CA PHE A 641 -9.40 -5.62 -1.06
C PHE A 641 -9.47 -7.01 -1.67
N LEU A 642 -8.52 -7.36 -2.48
CA LEU A 642 -8.30 -8.72 -2.91
C LEU A 642 -7.59 -9.47 -1.77
N ASP A 643 -8.33 -9.88 -0.74
CA ASP A 643 -7.84 -10.62 0.43
C ASP A 643 -8.72 -11.82 0.75
N LEU A 644 -8.23 -13.02 0.44
CA LEU A 644 -9.00 -14.26 0.58
C LEU A 644 -9.42 -14.57 2.01
N VAL A 645 -8.60 -14.19 3.00
CA VAL A 645 -8.93 -14.38 4.41
C VAL A 645 -10.18 -13.56 4.78
N SER A 646 -10.16 -12.27 4.43
CA SER A 646 -11.28 -11.38 4.73
C SER A 646 -12.57 -11.73 3.96
N TYR A 647 -12.49 -12.47 2.86
CA TYR A 647 -13.68 -13.01 2.19
C TYR A 647 -14.27 -14.22 2.91
N ALA A 648 -13.43 -14.99 3.61
CA ALA A 648 -13.81 -16.28 4.19
C ALA A 648 -14.09 -16.23 5.70
N ASP A 649 -13.62 -15.20 6.42
CA ASP A 649 -13.65 -15.13 7.88
C ASP A 649 -15.02 -14.84 8.50
N ASN A 650 -16.04 -14.56 7.69
CA ASN A 650 -17.37 -14.13 8.11
C ASN A 650 -17.43 -12.86 8.97
N ILE A 651 -16.35 -12.08 8.99
CA ILE A 651 -16.28 -10.76 9.61
C ILE A 651 -16.76 -9.71 8.59
N GLY A 652 -17.50 -8.72 9.03
CA GLY A 652 -18.11 -7.74 8.14
C GLY A 652 -17.12 -6.78 7.49
N GLU A 653 -16.07 -6.36 8.21
CA GLU A 653 -15.05 -5.42 7.78
C GLU A 653 -13.73 -6.15 7.48
N PHE A 654 -13.02 -5.74 6.44
CA PHE A 654 -11.69 -6.28 6.12
C PHE A 654 -10.67 -5.92 7.20
N VAL A 655 -9.62 -6.73 7.33
CA VAL A 655 -8.57 -6.50 8.31
C VAL A 655 -7.96 -5.10 8.16
N PRO A 656 -7.66 -4.39 9.27
CA PRO A 656 -6.97 -3.12 9.22
C PRO A 656 -5.51 -3.26 8.79
N GLY A 657 -4.98 -2.22 8.17
CA GLY A 657 -3.56 -2.14 7.81
C GLY A 657 -3.24 -2.60 6.39
N ILE A 658 -4.24 -2.99 5.59
CA ILE A 658 -4.03 -3.29 4.18
C ILE A 658 -3.99 -1.99 3.38
N THR A 659 -2.91 -1.82 2.63
CA THR A 659 -2.72 -0.71 1.71
C THR A 659 -2.76 -1.26 0.29
N PRO A 660 -3.82 -0.99 -0.50
CA PRO A 660 -3.95 -1.50 -1.88
C PRO A 660 -3.01 -0.79 -2.84
N TYR A 661 -2.81 -1.36 -4.02
CA TYR A 661 -2.07 -0.70 -5.09
C TYR A 661 -2.70 0.62 -5.54
N GLY A 662 -4.01 0.73 -5.54
CA GLY A 662 -4.73 1.99 -5.77
C GLY A 662 -5.08 2.23 -7.23
N ASN A 663 -5.01 3.50 -7.66
CA ASN A 663 -5.41 3.87 -9.01
C ASN A 663 -4.40 3.40 -10.04
N THR A 664 -4.86 2.71 -11.07
CA THR A 664 -4.04 2.30 -12.19
C THR A 664 -4.64 2.75 -13.52
N PHE A 665 -3.77 2.96 -14.50
CA PHE A 665 -4.14 3.17 -15.88
C PHE A 665 -3.27 2.29 -16.77
N GLY A 666 -3.87 1.36 -17.48
CA GLY A 666 -3.19 0.59 -18.51
C GLY A 666 -2.86 -0.87 -18.21
N ILE A 667 -2.84 -1.34 -16.97
CA ILE A 667 -2.58 -2.75 -16.65
C ILE A 667 -3.84 -3.59 -16.87
N ASP A 668 -5.01 -3.10 -16.47
CA ASP A 668 -6.27 -3.79 -16.70
C ASP A 668 -7.36 -2.84 -17.22
N ARG A 669 -7.20 -2.47 -18.49
CA ARG A 669 -8.25 -1.73 -19.20
C ARG A 669 -9.61 -2.43 -19.14
N ASN A 670 -9.63 -3.75 -19.03
CA ASN A 670 -10.86 -4.52 -19.00
C ASN A 670 -11.59 -4.37 -17.66
N ALA A 671 -10.89 -4.46 -16.52
CA ALA A 671 -11.51 -4.25 -15.21
C ALA A 671 -12.04 -2.82 -15.06
N VAL A 672 -11.25 -1.82 -15.44
CA VAL A 672 -11.68 -0.42 -15.42
C VAL A 672 -12.84 -0.17 -16.40
N LYS A 673 -12.80 -0.76 -17.59
CA LYS A 673 -13.92 -0.69 -18.54
C LYS A 673 -15.19 -1.34 -18.03
N MET A 674 -15.08 -2.48 -17.34
CA MET A 674 -16.23 -3.16 -16.74
C MET A 674 -16.93 -2.31 -15.70
N VAL A 675 -16.16 -1.59 -14.88
CA VAL A 675 -16.72 -0.73 -13.81
C VAL A 675 -17.35 0.54 -14.34
N TYR A 676 -16.78 1.11 -15.40
CA TYR A 676 -17.19 2.42 -15.91
C TYR A 676 -17.89 2.33 -17.28
N ASN A 677 -18.35 1.15 -17.65
CA ASN A 677 -19.15 0.91 -18.86
C ASN A 677 -18.59 1.59 -20.12
N ASN A 678 -17.32 1.30 -20.45
CA ASN A 678 -16.56 1.89 -21.57
C ASN A 678 -16.30 3.41 -21.49
N ASN A 679 -16.62 4.07 -20.37
CA ASN A 679 -16.31 5.49 -20.14
C ASN A 679 -15.01 5.71 -19.35
N ALA A 680 -14.28 4.65 -19.05
CA ALA A 680 -13.02 4.74 -18.29
C ALA A 680 -12.02 5.71 -18.91
N ASP A 681 -11.95 5.76 -20.25
CA ASP A 681 -11.04 6.63 -20.98
C ASP A 681 -11.39 8.13 -20.84
N LYS A 682 -12.59 8.45 -20.37
CA LYS A 682 -13.07 9.82 -20.13
C LYS A 682 -12.90 10.27 -18.68
N LEU A 683 -12.56 9.35 -17.78
CA LEU A 683 -12.40 9.66 -16.36
C LEU A 683 -11.02 10.24 -16.07
N PRO A 684 -10.94 11.22 -15.19
CA PRO A 684 -9.67 11.64 -14.60
C PRO A 684 -8.95 10.43 -13.97
N ILE A 685 -7.63 10.41 -14.07
CA ILE A 685 -6.82 9.25 -13.63
C ILE A 685 -7.08 8.89 -12.17
N PHE A 686 -7.08 9.87 -11.26
CA PHE A 686 -7.34 9.63 -9.85
C PHE A 686 -8.77 9.16 -9.55
N ARG A 687 -9.72 9.32 -10.47
CA ARG A 687 -11.11 8.84 -10.32
C ARG A 687 -11.29 7.38 -10.74
N ARG A 688 -10.26 6.76 -11.29
CA ARG A 688 -10.28 5.36 -11.74
C ARG A 688 -10.03 4.35 -10.64
N TYR A 689 -10.00 4.77 -9.39
CA TYR A 689 -9.94 3.86 -8.26
C TYR A 689 -11.21 3.01 -8.20
N VAL A 690 -11.03 1.71 -8.16
CA VAL A 690 -12.12 0.75 -8.16
C VAL A 690 -12.08 -0.06 -6.87
N ASN A 691 -13.14 0.00 -6.13
CA ASN A 691 -13.36 -0.74 -4.90
C ASN A 691 -14.15 -2.01 -5.23
N LEU A 692 -13.55 -2.88 -6.05
CA LEU A 692 -14.15 -4.13 -6.53
C LEU A 692 -13.39 -5.34 -6.02
N GLU A 693 -14.16 -6.35 -5.65
CA GLU A 693 -13.66 -7.68 -5.38
C GLU A 693 -13.09 -8.31 -6.64
N PHE A 694 -12.05 -9.11 -6.51
CA PHE A 694 -11.52 -10.09 -7.48
C PHE A 694 -11.20 -9.62 -8.91
N LEU A 695 -11.86 -8.64 -9.45
CA LEU A 695 -11.74 -8.27 -10.85
C LEU A 695 -10.84 -7.06 -11.08
N SER A 696 -10.43 -6.40 -10.01
CA SER A 696 -9.57 -5.23 -10.08
C SER A 696 -8.25 -5.47 -9.35
N VAL A 697 -7.52 -6.52 -9.75
CA VAL A 697 -6.16 -6.77 -9.28
C VAL A 697 -5.36 -5.48 -9.18
N PRO A 698 -5.29 -4.62 -10.21
CA PRO A 698 -4.50 -3.40 -10.12
C PRO A 698 -4.94 -2.40 -9.04
N SER A 699 -6.22 -2.37 -8.66
CA SER A 699 -6.72 -1.40 -7.67
C SER A 699 -6.85 -1.96 -6.28
N SER A 700 -7.27 -3.21 -6.15
CA SER A 700 -7.65 -3.84 -4.87
C SER A 700 -6.61 -4.80 -4.33
N GLU A 701 -5.70 -5.29 -5.16
CA GLU A 701 -4.59 -6.11 -4.70
C GLU A 701 -3.58 -5.27 -3.91
N TYR A 702 -2.79 -5.93 -3.13
CA TYR A 702 -1.70 -5.38 -2.34
C TYR A 702 -0.57 -6.41 -2.27
N SER A 703 0.57 -5.99 -1.76
CA SER A 703 1.63 -6.91 -1.37
C SER A 703 2.24 -6.46 -0.05
N VAL A 704 2.56 -7.42 0.81
CA VAL A 704 3.17 -7.12 2.11
C VAL A 704 4.47 -6.36 1.96
N TRP A 705 5.25 -6.63 0.92
CA TRP A 705 6.57 -6.01 0.72
C TRP A 705 6.53 -4.71 -0.10
N GLU A 706 5.51 -4.48 -0.93
CA GLU A 706 5.42 -3.30 -1.78
C GLU A 706 4.61 -2.16 -1.16
N THR A 707 3.57 -2.49 -0.40
CA THR A 707 2.63 -1.49 0.10
C THR A 707 2.51 -1.46 1.61
N ILE A 708 2.43 -2.62 2.29
CA ILE A 708 2.22 -2.66 3.75
C ILE A 708 3.51 -2.30 4.50
N ALA A 709 4.60 -3.03 4.26
CA ALA A 709 5.84 -2.80 4.98
C ALA A 709 6.43 -1.39 4.77
N PRO A 710 6.47 -0.81 3.54
CA PRO A 710 6.93 0.56 3.36
C PRO A 710 6.09 1.60 4.09
N ALA A 711 4.79 1.37 4.24
CA ALA A 711 3.92 2.24 5.03
C ALA A 711 4.31 2.22 6.52
N ALA A 712 4.55 1.03 7.09
CA ALA A 712 5.04 0.87 8.45
C ALA A 712 6.42 1.52 8.65
N VAL A 713 7.36 1.28 7.73
CA VAL A 713 8.73 1.84 7.76
C VAL A 713 8.69 3.36 7.74
N THR A 714 7.95 3.94 6.79
CA THR A 714 7.87 5.40 6.65
C THR A 714 7.21 6.05 7.86
N THR A 715 6.04 5.57 8.27
CA THR A 715 5.33 6.15 9.43
C THR A 715 6.09 5.94 10.74
N GLY A 716 6.77 4.80 10.92
CA GLY A 716 7.64 4.55 12.06
C GLY A 716 8.80 5.55 12.16
N TYR A 717 9.43 5.90 11.03
CA TYR A 717 10.47 6.91 11.00
C TYR A 717 9.95 8.32 11.32
N LEU A 718 8.71 8.64 10.90
CA LEU A 718 8.10 9.95 11.08
C LEU A 718 7.52 10.20 12.48
N LEU A 719 7.50 9.21 13.37
CA LEU A 719 7.05 9.42 14.75
C LEU A 719 7.85 10.52 15.43
N GLU A 720 7.15 11.44 16.09
CA GLU A 720 7.77 12.48 16.92
C GLU A 720 7.90 12.02 18.38
N LYS A 721 6.90 11.28 18.85
CA LYS A 721 6.86 10.71 20.19
C LYS A 721 6.19 9.34 20.16
N PRO A 722 6.93 8.25 20.36
CA PRO A 722 6.34 6.92 20.39
C PRO A 722 5.44 6.77 21.63
N THR A 723 4.29 6.12 21.45
CA THR A 723 3.35 5.82 22.54
C THR A 723 2.81 4.41 22.40
N LEU A 724 2.37 3.84 23.50
CA LEU A 724 1.56 2.62 23.46
C LEU A 724 0.20 2.91 22.80
N PRO A 725 -0.39 1.95 22.11
CA PRO A 725 -1.72 2.11 21.52
C PRO A 725 -2.77 2.33 22.60
N SER A 726 -3.75 3.19 22.34
CA SER A 726 -4.87 3.44 23.25
C SER A 726 -5.71 2.17 23.46
N THR A 727 -6.45 2.14 24.56
CA THR A 727 -7.38 1.03 24.85
C THR A 727 -8.43 0.88 23.76
N GLU A 728 -8.92 2.01 23.19
CA GLU A 728 -9.89 2.01 22.10
C GLU A 728 -9.29 1.35 20.84
N LEU A 729 -8.04 1.70 20.50
CA LEU A 729 -7.35 1.16 19.35
C LEU A 729 -7.06 -0.35 19.49
N LYS A 730 -6.66 -0.80 20.70
CA LYS A 730 -6.46 -2.23 21.00
C LYS A 730 -7.75 -3.04 20.91
N ASN A 731 -8.85 -2.48 21.42
CA ASN A 731 -10.14 -3.14 21.52
C ASN A 731 -11.07 -2.84 20.33
N ARG A 732 -10.53 -2.29 19.25
CA ARG A 732 -11.29 -1.99 18.05
C ARG A 732 -11.98 -3.26 17.54
N LYS A 733 -13.27 -3.11 17.26
CA LYS A 733 -14.12 -4.19 16.72
C LYS A 733 -14.45 -3.89 15.25
N PRO A 734 -14.65 -4.92 14.43
CA PRO A 734 -15.17 -4.74 13.09
C PRO A 734 -16.50 -3.99 13.09
N ALA A 735 -16.72 -3.13 12.13
CA ALA A 735 -17.95 -2.35 11.98
C ALA A 735 -19.20 -3.19 11.63
N GLY A 736 -19.08 -4.49 11.45
CA GLY A 736 -20.15 -5.50 11.43
C GLY A 736 -21.08 -5.51 10.21
N GLU A 737 -21.08 -4.50 9.35
CA GLU A 737 -22.14 -4.32 8.34
C GLU A 737 -21.68 -4.36 6.87
N PHE A 738 -20.43 -4.43 6.58
CA PHE A 738 -19.90 -4.41 5.22
C PHE A 738 -20.47 -5.47 4.29
N ARG A 739 -20.81 -6.64 4.84
CA ARG A 739 -21.36 -7.77 4.07
C ARG A 739 -22.87 -7.70 3.85
N LYS A 740 -23.54 -6.74 4.43
CA LYS A 740 -24.93 -6.46 4.08
C LYS A 740 -25.09 -5.72 2.76
N LEU A 741 -24.00 -5.29 2.15
CA LEU A 741 -24.02 -4.81 0.77
C LEU A 741 -24.53 -5.93 -0.14
N PRO A 742 -25.61 -5.73 -0.91
CA PRO A 742 -26.28 -6.81 -1.67
C PRO A 742 -25.41 -7.54 -2.69
N GLY A 743 -24.19 -7.06 -2.98
CA GLY A 743 -23.22 -7.67 -3.85
C GLY A 743 -22.20 -8.59 -3.16
N TYR A 744 -22.17 -8.63 -1.85
CA TYR A 744 -21.11 -9.25 -1.06
C TYR A 744 -21.33 -10.72 -0.69
N ARG A 745 -22.52 -11.26 -0.89
CA ARG A 745 -22.76 -12.66 -0.56
C ARG A 745 -22.01 -13.56 -1.51
N ALA A 746 -21.16 -14.37 -0.89
CA ALA A 746 -20.39 -15.42 -1.50
C ALA A 746 -21.08 -16.04 -2.74
N LEU A 747 -20.33 -16.17 -3.79
CA LEU A 747 -20.61 -17.13 -4.83
C LEU A 747 -20.66 -18.52 -4.19
N PRO A 748 -21.65 -19.34 -4.48
CA PRO A 748 -21.74 -20.70 -3.96
C PRO A 748 -20.56 -21.55 -4.41
#